data_29981774b8e10d7a9b4f7504c7558b2b
#
_entry.id   29981774b8e10d7a9b4f7504c7558b2b
#
_cell.length_a   1.000
_cell.length_b   1.000
_cell.length_c   1.000
_cell.angle_alpha   90.00
_cell.angle_beta   90.00
_cell.angle_gamma   90.00
#
_symmetry.space_group_name_H-M   'P 1'
#
loop_
_entity.id
_entity.type
_entity.pdbx_description
1 polymer ?
#
loop_
_entity_poly.entity_id
_entity_poly.type
_entity_poly.pdbx_seq_one_letter_code
_entity_poly.pdbx_strand_id
1 'polypeptide(L)'
;MHRLFLTFFLHLAIAAAALAQNTATLRGQVRDEQGNPLPGASISLTSEKKGAICDDQGRFAIEIPAGRPVLVQISFVGTLPYEETVQLAPGSVRELNVKLRFKTLGIVDIEGQRRRTETGVESLDPRRTRFSPTPQGGVESLLYGQMGVTMRNEMSAGYTVRGGNYDENLVYVNDMEVYRPFLVRSGQQEGLSFPNPDMIERIEFSAGGFEARYGDKMSSVLDIRYKRPKEFAGSAMVSLLGAAFHLESPMLNKRLRQVTGFRYRTNQFILQGQDVQGEYRPSYTDLQTYWTYDLTDRTELSFLGLYSSNIYRVVPQNRETQFGPFNMPLQFTVYFDGQERTAFQTWTGAIGINHQARKDLLLKFMASAYSTHETERFTVQGQYFLDELDRDLSSDTFGEAIRNLGVGTYLDHARNTLDARVVTVAHKGFLERENRFLQWGADVRSEVINDQLSEWTLIDSADYSIPLNQGEDLLLNQTLKSRIDLQSVRTSAYVQNTWRWDHGNGRWWSLVAGLRGQYWSYNQQTVVSPRARLTFHPAWRSVQENGDTVDNDFNFWAATGYYYQPPFYREMRRLDGTLNPDIRAQRSIHFLLGMDRKLTIWDRPFKFTTEAYYKYMDDLIPYEVDNVRIRYYGTNNAKGYAVGMDFKLGGQFIDGIDSWMSLGVMSVQENLLDDFYYLRFNAAGDTIRPGYTFDQVAVDSARVEPGWIPRPTDQRVTFSMFFQDEMASNPTYKVHLNLVFATGLPFGPPNAERYADTLRTNVYHRIDIGFSKQLLGAKGQEKTNFLKNIQDMWVSIEVFNLLNINNTINHTWVTDVSGNQYAIPNYLTPRRFNLKFIAWF
;
A
#
# COMPACT_ATOMS: atom_id res chain seq x y z
N MET A 1 -79.16 38.85 -4.53
CA MET A 1 -78.33 37.67 -4.54
C MET A 1 -77.59 37.42 -5.87
N HIS A 2 -78.21 37.65 -7.05
CA HIS A 2 -77.54 37.35 -8.33
C HIS A 2 -76.29 38.26 -8.67
N ARG A 3 -76.31 39.53 -8.26
CA ARG A 3 -75.20 40.41 -8.55
C ARG A 3 -73.94 40.17 -7.68
N LEU A 4 -74.08 39.63 -6.48
CA LEU A 4 -72.96 39.24 -5.62
C LEU A 4 -72.30 37.94 -6.06
N PHE A 5 -73.00 37.02 -6.66
CA PHE A 5 -72.45 35.79 -7.21
C PHE A 5 -71.66 36.05 -8.52
N LEU A 6 -72.10 36.99 -9.36
CA LEU A 6 -71.39 37.34 -10.57
C LEU A 6 -70.05 38.06 -10.29
N THR A 7 -69.98 38.92 -9.29
CA THR A 7 -68.79 39.60 -8.88
C THR A 7 -67.82 38.65 -8.19
N PHE A 8 -68.26 37.67 -7.40
CA PHE A 8 -67.46 36.67 -6.79
C PHE A 8 -66.83 35.73 -7.82
N PHE A 9 -67.54 35.27 -8.82
CA PHE A 9 -67.08 34.48 -9.96
C PHE A 9 -66.12 35.26 -10.85
N LEU A 10 -66.29 36.54 -11.05
CA LEU A 10 -65.44 37.38 -11.82
C LEU A 10 -64.11 37.59 -11.09
N HIS A 11 -64.08 37.76 -9.78
CA HIS A 11 -62.89 37.85 -8.97
C HIS A 11 -62.16 36.52 -8.84
N LEU A 12 -62.89 35.40 -8.77
CA LEU A 12 -62.34 34.08 -8.78
C LEU A 12 -61.68 33.74 -10.14
N ALA A 13 -62.32 34.15 -11.26
CA ALA A 13 -61.74 34.00 -12.61
C ALA A 13 -60.51 34.87 -12.84
N ILE A 14 -60.49 36.12 -12.31
CA ILE A 14 -59.32 37.00 -12.35
C ILE A 14 -58.20 36.48 -11.44
N ALA A 15 -58.49 35.92 -10.26
CA ALA A 15 -57.52 35.29 -9.38
C ALA A 15 -56.95 33.98 -9.99
N ALA A 16 -57.78 33.18 -10.69
CA ALA A 16 -57.33 32.00 -11.40
C ALA A 16 -56.42 32.36 -12.63
N ALA A 17 -56.73 33.44 -13.34
CA ALA A 17 -55.91 33.95 -14.46
C ALA A 17 -54.58 34.56 -13.96
N ALA A 18 -54.54 35.13 -12.76
CA ALA A 18 -53.28 35.64 -12.15
C ALA A 18 -52.33 34.52 -11.66
N LEU A 19 -52.89 33.35 -11.30
CA LEU A 19 -52.09 32.18 -10.91
C LEU A 19 -51.52 31.42 -12.14
N ALA A 20 -52.07 31.64 -13.36
CA ALA A 20 -51.67 30.94 -14.57
C ALA A 20 -50.48 31.56 -15.30
N GLN A 21 -49.90 32.67 -14.84
CA GLN A 21 -48.84 33.41 -15.53
C GLN A 21 -47.46 33.37 -14.87
N ASN A 22 -47.19 32.41 -14.00
CA ASN A 22 -45.87 32.33 -13.37
C ASN A 22 -44.87 31.47 -14.12
N THR A 23 -45.20 31.02 -15.32
CA THR A 23 -44.32 30.21 -16.17
C THR A 23 -44.03 30.89 -17.52
N ALA A 24 -42.88 30.59 -18.09
CA ALA A 24 -42.49 30.90 -19.47
C ALA A 24 -42.07 29.61 -20.16
N THR A 25 -42.13 29.56 -21.48
CA THR A 25 -41.76 28.36 -22.24
C THR A 25 -40.38 28.54 -22.90
N LEU A 26 -39.47 27.61 -22.60
CA LEU A 26 -38.21 27.47 -23.33
C LEU A 26 -38.37 26.28 -24.31
N ARG A 27 -38.18 26.54 -25.62
CA ARG A 27 -38.18 25.51 -26.65
C ARG A 27 -36.96 25.64 -27.53
N GLY A 28 -36.60 24.58 -28.25
CA GLY A 28 -35.46 24.62 -29.15
C GLY A 28 -35.10 23.27 -29.71
N GLN A 29 -33.92 23.21 -30.30
CA GLN A 29 -33.39 22.00 -30.88
C GLN A 29 -31.94 21.77 -30.43
N VAL A 30 -31.64 20.52 -30.08
CA VAL A 30 -30.30 20.06 -29.71
C VAL A 30 -29.68 19.29 -30.88
N ARG A 31 -28.50 19.68 -31.27
CA ARG A 31 -27.76 19.06 -32.40
C ARG A 31 -26.33 18.74 -31.98
N ASP A 32 -25.66 17.87 -32.76
CA ASP A 32 -24.21 17.64 -32.64
C ASP A 32 -23.38 18.70 -33.38
N GLU A 33 -22.05 18.59 -33.33
CA GLU A 33 -21.14 19.50 -34.05
C GLU A 33 -21.28 19.42 -35.59
N GLN A 34 -21.73 18.28 -36.11
CA GLN A 34 -22.00 18.03 -37.53
C GLN A 34 -23.37 18.56 -37.97
N GLY A 35 -24.21 18.98 -37.00
CA GLY A 35 -25.55 19.49 -37.28
C GLY A 35 -26.64 18.44 -37.26
N ASN A 36 -26.35 17.19 -36.92
CA ASN A 36 -27.35 16.13 -36.77
C ASN A 36 -28.18 16.35 -35.51
N PRO A 37 -29.48 16.08 -35.49
CA PRO A 37 -30.30 16.15 -34.30
C PRO A 37 -29.85 15.09 -33.26
N LEU A 38 -29.98 15.42 -31.99
CA LEU A 38 -29.69 14.51 -30.87
C LEU A 38 -30.98 14.07 -30.14
N PRO A 39 -31.64 13.00 -30.58
CA PRO A 39 -32.81 12.44 -29.92
C PRO A 39 -32.46 11.93 -28.52
N GLY A 40 -33.33 12.15 -27.55
CA GLY A 40 -33.08 11.69 -26.18
C GLY A 40 -32.12 12.57 -25.38
N ALA A 41 -31.70 13.75 -25.90
CA ALA A 41 -30.96 14.71 -25.08
C ALA A 41 -31.84 15.20 -23.92
N SER A 42 -31.25 15.34 -22.73
CA SER A 42 -31.93 15.71 -21.50
C SER A 42 -31.75 17.18 -21.20
N ILE A 43 -32.85 17.86 -20.93
CA ILE A 43 -32.89 19.23 -20.45
C ILE A 43 -33.30 19.20 -18.98
N SER A 44 -32.47 19.75 -18.09
CA SER A 44 -32.75 19.80 -16.66
C SER A 44 -32.67 21.21 -16.12
N LEU A 45 -33.53 21.53 -15.17
CA LEU A 45 -33.51 22.79 -14.43
C LEU A 45 -32.86 22.54 -13.09
N THR A 46 -31.64 23.04 -12.92
CA THR A 46 -30.78 22.73 -11.73
C THR A 46 -31.40 23.18 -10.41
N SER A 47 -32.28 24.18 -10.45
CA SER A 47 -33.00 24.70 -9.26
C SER A 47 -34.31 23.96 -8.94
N GLU A 48 -34.81 23.14 -9.85
CA GLU A 48 -36.10 22.44 -9.73
C GLU A 48 -35.92 21.01 -10.24
N LYS A 49 -36.56 20.05 -9.59
CA LYS A 49 -36.54 18.64 -10.05
C LYS A 49 -37.42 18.45 -11.30
N LYS A 50 -37.33 19.38 -12.26
CA LYS A 50 -38.07 19.34 -13.53
C LYS A 50 -37.07 19.16 -14.70
N GLY A 51 -37.46 18.35 -15.69
CA GLY A 51 -36.69 18.15 -16.91
C GLY A 51 -37.58 17.81 -18.09
N ALA A 52 -37.03 17.86 -19.30
CA ALA A 52 -37.61 17.41 -20.54
C ALA A 52 -36.61 16.59 -21.33
N ILE A 53 -37.07 15.75 -22.24
CA ILE A 53 -36.25 14.93 -23.14
C ILE A 53 -36.58 15.34 -24.58
N CYS A 54 -35.54 15.44 -25.45
CA CYS A 54 -35.71 15.75 -26.86
C CYS A 54 -36.42 14.63 -27.62
N ASP A 55 -37.28 15.02 -28.57
CA ASP A 55 -37.93 14.14 -29.53
C ASP A 55 -36.95 13.54 -30.57
N ASP A 56 -37.45 12.70 -31.49
CA ASP A 56 -36.64 12.05 -32.54
C ASP A 56 -35.94 13.04 -33.49
N GLN A 57 -36.34 14.31 -33.49
CA GLN A 57 -35.71 15.38 -34.26
C GLN A 57 -34.86 16.30 -33.40
N GLY A 58 -34.56 15.90 -32.14
CA GLY A 58 -33.74 16.67 -31.20
C GLY A 58 -34.45 17.92 -30.66
N ARG A 59 -35.80 18.06 -30.81
CA ARG A 59 -36.55 19.22 -30.35
C ARG A 59 -37.05 19.01 -28.91
N PHE A 60 -37.10 20.09 -28.15
CA PHE A 60 -37.61 20.12 -26.80
C PHE A 60 -38.53 21.31 -26.54
N ALA A 61 -39.39 21.20 -25.57
CA ALA A 61 -40.14 22.30 -24.98
C ALA A 61 -40.27 22.03 -23.47
N ILE A 62 -39.91 23.01 -22.65
CA ILE A 62 -40.01 22.93 -21.20
C ILE A 62 -40.53 24.24 -20.62
N GLU A 63 -41.45 24.14 -19.66
CA GLU A 63 -41.92 25.27 -18.87
C GLU A 63 -40.91 25.59 -17.74
N ILE A 64 -40.49 26.83 -17.69
CA ILE A 64 -39.57 27.34 -16.66
C ILE A 64 -40.26 28.43 -15.82
N PRO A 65 -39.87 28.62 -14.57
CA PRO A 65 -40.35 29.75 -13.76
C PRO A 65 -40.03 31.10 -14.40
N ALA A 66 -41.04 31.99 -14.49
CA ALA A 66 -40.87 33.31 -15.02
C ALA A 66 -40.40 34.33 -13.97
N GLY A 67 -39.73 35.40 -14.41
CA GLY A 67 -39.35 36.52 -13.54
C GLY A 67 -38.07 36.33 -12.72
N ARG A 68 -37.52 35.13 -12.64
CA ARG A 68 -36.28 34.82 -11.92
C ARG A 68 -35.26 34.09 -12.84
N PRO A 69 -33.94 34.23 -12.55
CA PRO A 69 -32.93 33.48 -13.29
C PRO A 69 -33.02 31.99 -12.99
N VAL A 70 -33.02 31.15 -14.04
CA VAL A 70 -33.08 29.67 -13.97
C VAL A 70 -31.87 29.13 -14.72
N LEU A 71 -31.06 28.31 -14.08
CA LEU A 71 -29.97 27.59 -14.73
C LEU A 71 -30.53 26.37 -15.46
N VAL A 72 -30.44 26.41 -16.80
CA VAL A 72 -30.81 25.32 -17.70
C VAL A 72 -29.57 24.56 -18.08
N GLN A 73 -29.57 23.26 -17.83
CA GLN A 73 -28.50 22.36 -18.27
C GLN A 73 -29.05 21.41 -19.33
N ILE A 74 -28.36 21.35 -20.47
CA ILE A 74 -28.68 20.46 -21.59
C ILE A 74 -27.55 19.46 -21.76
N SER A 75 -27.86 18.16 -21.70
CA SER A 75 -26.87 17.09 -21.76
C SER A 75 -27.34 15.92 -22.63
N PHE A 76 -26.38 15.22 -23.21
CA PHE A 76 -26.60 13.97 -23.95
C PHE A 76 -25.46 12.99 -23.65
N VAL A 77 -25.69 11.70 -23.76
CA VAL A 77 -24.68 10.68 -23.46
C VAL A 77 -23.46 10.91 -24.38
N GLY A 78 -22.29 11.09 -23.74
CA GLY A 78 -21.02 11.34 -24.46
C GLY A 78 -20.77 12.79 -24.89
N THR A 79 -21.59 13.77 -24.47
CA THR A 79 -21.36 15.19 -24.75
C THR A 79 -20.96 15.98 -23.52
N LEU A 80 -20.32 17.15 -23.74
CA LEU A 80 -20.16 18.16 -22.70
C LEU A 80 -21.52 18.80 -22.44
N PRO A 81 -21.95 18.96 -21.18
CA PRO A 81 -23.20 19.63 -20.86
C PRO A 81 -23.09 21.12 -21.27
N TYR A 82 -24.16 21.63 -21.84
CA TYR A 82 -24.35 23.07 -22.08
C TYR A 82 -25.13 23.64 -20.92
N GLU A 83 -24.68 24.75 -20.37
CA GLU A 83 -25.32 25.44 -19.26
C GLU A 83 -25.56 26.91 -19.63
N GLU A 84 -26.78 27.37 -19.42
CA GLU A 84 -27.17 28.76 -19.60
C GLU A 84 -28.14 29.21 -18.53
N THR A 85 -27.92 30.39 -17.97
CA THR A 85 -28.87 31.01 -17.06
C THR A 85 -29.89 31.83 -17.89
N VAL A 86 -31.16 31.43 -17.83
CA VAL A 86 -32.25 32.02 -18.59
C VAL A 86 -33.19 32.72 -17.63
N GLN A 87 -33.56 33.97 -17.95
CA GLN A 87 -34.58 34.74 -17.23
C GLN A 87 -35.62 35.24 -18.24
N LEU A 88 -36.85 34.78 -18.09
CA LEU A 88 -37.92 35.09 -19.02
C LEU A 88 -39.10 35.79 -18.31
N ALA A 89 -39.78 36.68 -19.05
CA ALA A 89 -41.01 37.34 -18.57
C ALA A 89 -42.18 36.30 -18.55
N PRO A 90 -43.15 36.46 -17.65
CA PRO A 90 -44.36 35.60 -17.61
C PRO A 90 -45.01 35.47 -18.96
N GLY A 91 -45.34 34.23 -19.36
CA GLY A 91 -46.00 33.93 -20.64
C GLY A 91 -45.16 34.05 -21.92
N SER A 92 -43.88 34.45 -21.79
CA SER A 92 -42.99 34.54 -22.95
C SER A 92 -42.47 33.18 -23.41
N VAL A 93 -42.16 33.09 -24.71
CA VAL A 93 -41.53 31.91 -25.32
C VAL A 93 -40.15 32.29 -25.84
N ARG A 94 -39.10 31.54 -25.44
CA ARG A 94 -37.73 31.72 -25.99
C ARG A 94 -37.34 30.48 -26.75
N GLU A 95 -36.71 30.67 -27.89
CA GLU A 95 -36.11 29.59 -28.67
C GLU A 95 -34.62 29.51 -28.33
N LEU A 96 -34.13 28.31 -27.96
CA LEU A 96 -32.76 28.02 -27.59
C LEU A 96 -32.26 26.82 -28.42
N ASN A 97 -31.50 27.11 -29.48
CA ASN A 97 -30.91 26.08 -30.31
C ASN A 97 -29.46 25.82 -29.85
N VAL A 98 -29.15 24.60 -29.43
CA VAL A 98 -27.87 24.25 -28.83
C VAL A 98 -27.13 23.21 -29.65
N LYS A 99 -25.85 23.44 -29.86
CA LYS A 99 -24.93 22.44 -30.43
C LYS A 99 -24.12 21.85 -29.29
N LEU A 100 -24.34 20.58 -28.98
CA LEU A 100 -23.54 19.86 -27.99
C LEU A 100 -22.27 19.32 -28.66
N ARG A 101 -21.17 19.54 -27.98
CA ARG A 101 -19.86 18.98 -28.35
C ARG A 101 -19.74 17.60 -27.77
N PHE A 102 -19.42 16.61 -28.57
CA PHE A 102 -19.03 15.32 -28.05
C PHE A 102 -17.81 15.50 -27.18
N LYS A 103 -17.90 14.93 -25.98
CA LYS A 103 -16.74 14.86 -25.07
C LYS A 103 -15.66 14.11 -25.82
N THR A 104 -14.64 14.81 -26.28
CA THR A 104 -13.41 14.12 -26.70
C THR A 104 -12.95 13.40 -25.45
N LEU A 105 -13.02 12.07 -25.46
CA LEU A 105 -12.55 11.26 -24.34
C LEU A 105 -11.13 11.72 -24.04
N GLY A 106 -10.94 12.41 -22.95
CA GLY A 106 -9.61 12.85 -22.55
C GLY A 106 -8.72 11.63 -22.34
N ILE A 107 -7.41 11.81 -22.47
CA ILE A 107 -6.38 10.78 -22.24
C ILE A 107 -6.66 9.95 -20.97
N VAL A 108 -7.28 10.56 -19.95
CA VAL A 108 -7.67 9.93 -18.68
C VAL A 108 -8.86 8.98 -18.80
N ASP A 109 -9.82 9.28 -19.70
CA ASP A 109 -11.09 8.53 -19.78
C ASP A 109 -10.92 7.16 -20.46
N ILE A 110 -10.00 7.00 -21.41
CA ILE A 110 -9.75 5.71 -22.08
C ILE A 110 -9.22 4.67 -21.11
N GLU A 111 -8.34 5.06 -20.18
CA GLU A 111 -7.83 4.15 -19.14
C GLU A 111 -8.83 3.96 -17.98
N GLY A 112 -9.61 4.99 -17.66
CA GLY A 112 -10.48 5.00 -16.48
C GLY A 112 -11.75 4.17 -16.61
N GLN A 113 -12.39 4.16 -17.77
CA GLN A 113 -13.69 3.50 -17.95
C GLN A 113 -13.60 1.97 -17.98
N ARG A 114 -12.54 1.38 -18.54
CA ARG A 114 -12.39 -0.08 -18.60
C ARG A 114 -11.79 -0.71 -17.36
N ARG A 115 -10.94 0.00 -16.63
CA ARG A 115 -10.39 -0.51 -15.37
C ARG A 115 -11.44 -0.69 -14.28
N ARG A 116 -12.54 0.07 -14.31
CA ARG A 116 -13.67 -0.09 -13.36
C ARG A 116 -14.39 -1.44 -13.47
N THR A 117 -14.14 -2.20 -14.52
CA THR A 117 -14.73 -3.53 -14.74
C THR A 117 -13.75 -4.69 -14.51
N GLU A 118 -12.50 -4.41 -14.13
CA GLU A 118 -11.52 -5.45 -13.83
C GLU A 118 -11.80 -6.05 -12.44
N THR A 119 -12.14 -7.33 -12.41
CA THR A 119 -12.32 -8.10 -11.17
C THR A 119 -10.98 -8.49 -10.56
N GLY A 120 -10.91 -8.62 -9.23
CA GLY A 120 -9.67 -8.94 -8.52
C GLY A 120 -8.70 -7.76 -8.40
N VAL A 121 -9.13 -6.54 -8.75
CA VAL A 121 -8.44 -5.28 -8.49
C VAL A 121 -9.27 -4.46 -7.51
N GLU A 122 -8.66 -4.08 -6.40
CA GLU A 122 -9.29 -3.26 -5.37
C GLU A 122 -8.98 -1.79 -5.63
N SER A 123 -10.03 -0.96 -5.70
CA SER A 123 -9.89 0.50 -5.75
C SER A 123 -9.96 1.06 -4.34
N LEU A 124 -8.92 1.76 -3.92
CA LEU A 124 -8.79 2.32 -2.57
C LEU A 124 -9.00 3.83 -2.60
N ASP A 125 -9.77 4.35 -1.64
CA ASP A 125 -9.99 5.79 -1.50
C ASP A 125 -8.84 6.44 -0.70
N PRO A 126 -7.98 7.25 -1.33
CA PRO A 126 -6.84 7.86 -0.65
C PRO A 126 -7.24 8.84 0.47
N ARG A 127 -8.46 9.40 0.43
CA ARG A 127 -8.94 10.35 1.47
C ARG A 127 -9.04 9.70 2.85
N ARG A 128 -9.19 8.38 2.90
CA ARG A 128 -9.30 7.63 4.17
C ARG A 128 -8.00 7.61 4.97
N THR A 129 -6.84 7.79 4.35
CA THR A 129 -5.56 7.90 5.07
C THR A 129 -5.55 8.99 6.12
N ARG A 130 -6.34 10.04 5.91
CA ARG A 130 -6.40 11.23 6.77
C ARG A 130 -6.99 10.94 8.15
N PHE A 131 -7.90 9.97 8.23
CA PHE A 131 -8.61 9.62 9.46
C PHE A 131 -8.24 8.23 9.99
N SER A 132 -7.40 7.48 9.30
CA SER A 132 -6.93 6.17 9.79
C SER A 132 -6.02 6.36 11.02
N PRO A 133 -6.40 5.85 12.20
CA PRO A 133 -5.57 5.95 13.39
C PRO A 133 -4.47 4.89 13.31
N THR A 134 -3.35 5.23 12.70
CA THR A 134 -2.19 4.34 12.61
C THR A 134 -0.91 5.12 12.85
N PRO A 135 0.10 4.55 13.55
CA PRO A 135 1.37 5.21 13.75
C PRO A 135 2.08 5.53 12.45
N GLN A 136 1.83 4.77 11.41
CA GLN A 136 2.54 4.83 10.16
C GLN A 136 2.01 5.93 9.24
N GLY A 137 0.66 6.11 9.17
CA GLY A 137 0.05 7.00 8.19
C GLY A 137 0.48 6.61 6.76
N GLY A 138 0.01 7.25 5.74
CA GLY A 138 0.40 6.95 4.37
C GLY A 138 -0.53 5.94 3.68
N VAL A 139 -0.18 5.58 2.43
CA VAL A 139 -0.98 4.67 1.59
C VAL A 139 -1.03 3.26 2.17
N GLU A 140 0.03 2.85 2.86
CA GLU A 140 0.14 1.54 3.49
C GLU A 140 -0.96 1.29 4.51
N SER A 141 -1.41 2.34 5.21
CA SER A 141 -2.52 2.23 6.16
C SER A 141 -3.84 1.75 5.53
N LEU A 142 -4.02 1.98 4.23
CA LEU A 142 -5.16 1.48 3.46
C LEU A 142 -4.99 0.03 3.02
N LEU A 143 -3.73 -0.41 2.85
CA LEU A 143 -3.42 -1.76 2.40
C LEU A 143 -3.64 -2.79 3.50
N TYR A 144 -3.43 -2.43 4.77
CA TYR A 144 -3.56 -3.37 5.90
C TYR A 144 -4.96 -3.94 6.13
N GLY A 145 -5.97 -3.42 5.47
CA GLY A 145 -7.32 -3.98 5.47
C GLY A 145 -7.65 -4.76 4.20
N GLN A 146 -6.68 -4.98 3.31
CA GLN A 146 -6.91 -5.63 2.03
C GLN A 146 -6.63 -7.14 2.10
N MET A 147 -7.27 -7.89 1.19
CA MET A 147 -7.09 -9.34 1.11
C MET A 147 -5.63 -9.72 0.89
N GLY A 148 -5.15 -10.69 1.67
CA GLY A 148 -3.82 -11.25 1.55
C GLY A 148 -2.67 -10.33 1.98
N VAL A 149 -2.96 -9.12 2.45
CA VAL A 149 -1.94 -8.20 2.96
C VAL A 149 -1.69 -8.47 4.43
N THR A 150 -0.41 -8.61 4.77
CA THR A 150 0.04 -8.79 6.14
C THR A 150 1.10 -7.75 6.51
N MET A 151 1.21 -7.48 7.80
CA MET A 151 2.13 -6.52 8.39
C MET A 151 3.10 -7.21 9.31
N ARG A 152 4.39 -6.91 9.21
CA ARG A 152 5.37 -7.39 10.19
C ARG A 152 5.36 -6.56 11.47
N ASN A 153 5.21 -5.26 11.32
CA ASN A 153 5.15 -4.33 12.45
C ASN A 153 4.52 -3.00 12.03
N GLU A 154 4.03 -2.25 12.99
CA GLU A 154 3.36 -0.96 12.78
C GLU A 154 4.32 0.20 12.47
N MET A 155 5.62 -0.03 12.48
CA MET A 155 6.64 1.00 12.24
C MET A 155 7.21 0.94 10.81
N SER A 156 6.92 -0.14 10.06
CA SER A 156 7.41 -0.37 8.72
C SER A 156 6.40 0.04 7.65
N ALA A 157 6.86 0.70 6.58
CA ALA A 157 6.08 0.92 5.36
C ALA A 157 6.04 -0.33 4.47
N GLY A 158 6.89 -1.32 4.73
CA GLY A 158 6.94 -2.58 4.01
C GLY A 158 5.75 -3.48 4.36
N TYR A 159 4.94 -3.82 3.37
CA TYR A 159 3.87 -4.80 3.50
C TYR A 159 4.21 -6.08 2.75
N THR A 160 3.68 -7.19 3.21
CA THR A 160 3.83 -8.51 2.56
C THR A 160 2.49 -8.96 2.02
N VAL A 161 2.49 -9.70 0.92
CA VAL A 161 1.26 -10.13 0.25
C VAL A 161 1.31 -11.62 -0.06
N ARG A 162 0.36 -12.38 0.52
CA ARG A 162 0.24 -13.83 0.28
C ARG A 162 1.57 -14.56 0.38
N GLY A 163 2.27 -14.30 1.49
CA GLY A 163 3.55 -14.93 1.81
C GLY A 163 4.75 -14.42 1.00
N GLY A 164 4.57 -13.45 0.12
CA GLY A 164 5.69 -12.76 -0.52
C GLY A 164 6.33 -11.73 0.40
N ASN A 165 7.62 -11.49 0.22
CA ASN A 165 8.33 -10.48 0.99
C ASN A 165 7.99 -9.06 0.49
N TYR A 166 8.36 -8.02 1.24
CA TYR A 166 8.07 -6.61 0.87
C TYR A 166 8.69 -6.21 -0.48
N ASP A 167 9.85 -6.76 -0.85
CA ASP A 167 10.54 -6.52 -2.12
C ASP A 167 9.89 -7.22 -3.33
N GLU A 168 8.94 -8.12 -3.10
CA GLU A 168 8.15 -8.78 -4.14
C GLU A 168 6.93 -7.95 -4.58
N ASN A 169 6.74 -6.74 -4.05
CA ASN A 169 5.63 -5.85 -4.37
C ASN A 169 6.05 -4.78 -5.39
N LEU A 170 5.18 -4.52 -6.35
CA LEU A 170 5.39 -3.55 -7.41
C LEU A 170 4.59 -2.29 -7.15
N VAL A 171 5.22 -1.13 -7.26
CA VAL A 171 4.56 0.17 -7.11
C VAL A 171 4.74 1.00 -8.38
N TYR A 172 3.63 1.44 -8.94
CA TYR A 172 3.59 2.40 -10.04
C TYR A 172 3.02 3.73 -9.58
N VAL A 173 3.60 4.82 -10.06
CA VAL A 173 3.04 6.16 -9.95
C VAL A 173 2.97 6.77 -11.35
N ASN A 174 1.77 7.09 -11.83
CA ASN A 174 1.52 7.64 -13.16
C ASN A 174 2.19 6.85 -14.31
N ASP A 175 2.06 5.51 -14.30
CA ASP A 175 2.69 4.55 -15.22
C ASP A 175 4.21 4.39 -15.09
N MET A 176 4.87 5.15 -14.23
CA MET A 176 6.28 4.97 -13.91
C MET A 176 6.43 3.95 -12.78
N GLU A 177 7.26 2.94 -12.99
CA GLU A 177 7.69 2.04 -11.92
C GLU A 177 8.58 2.79 -10.93
N VAL A 178 8.24 2.70 -9.65
CA VAL A 178 9.09 3.23 -8.57
C VAL A 178 10.15 2.19 -8.24
N TYR A 179 11.42 2.48 -8.55
CA TYR A 179 12.51 1.53 -8.49
C TYR A 179 12.71 0.91 -7.09
N ARG A 180 12.65 1.71 -6.04
CA ARG A 180 12.72 1.25 -4.64
C ARG A 180 11.70 2.00 -3.80
N PRO A 181 10.43 1.53 -3.78
CA PRO A 181 9.37 2.22 -3.06
C PRO A 181 9.53 2.13 -1.54
N PHE A 182 10.26 1.11 -1.05
CA PHE A 182 10.53 0.89 0.36
C PHE A 182 12.04 0.90 0.61
N LEU A 183 12.44 1.50 1.71
CA LEU A 183 13.83 1.43 2.16
C LEU A 183 14.10 0.01 2.69
N VAL A 184 15.17 -0.59 2.18
CA VAL A 184 15.50 -2.00 2.44
C VAL A 184 16.29 -2.12 3.74
N ARG A 185 15.87 -1.52 4.82
CA ARG A 185 16.58 -1.74 6.05
C ARG A 185 15.66 -1.99 7.22
N SER A 186 15.99 -3.06 7.90
CA SER A 186 15.59 -3.41 9.26
C SER A 186 14.17 -2.96 9.62
N GLY A 187 13.27 -3.86 9.69
CA GLY A 187 11.87 -3.66 10.05
C GLY A 187 11.57 -2.85 11.30
N GLN A 188 12.52 -2.14 11.89
CA GLN A 188 12.27 -1.27 13.04
C GLN A 188 11.74 0.09 12.65
N GLN A 189 12.27 0.71 11.57
CA GLN A 189 11.84 2.05 11.19
C GLN A 189 12.24 2.34 9.76
N GLU A 190 11.30 2.12 8.89
CA GLU A 190 11.44 2.55 7.52
C GLU A 190 10.84 3.94 7.40
N GLY A 191 11.48 4.78 6.61
CA GLY A 191 11.03 6.15 6.37
C GLY A 191 9.68 6.24 5.69
N LEU A 192 9.38 7.40 5.15
CA LEU A 192 8.20 7.60 4.33
C LEU A 192 8.25 6.71 3.09
N SER A 193 7.12 6.11 2.74
CA SER A 193 6.96 5.46 1.45
C SER A 193 6.88 6.49 0.32
N PHE A 194 7.20 6.07 -0.92
CA PHE A 194 7.18 6.97 -2.06
C PHE A 194 5.82 7.68 -2.25
N PRO A 195 4.65 7.01 -2.21
CA PRO A 195 3.40 7.70 -2.50
C PRO A 195 3.02 8.72 -1.42
N ASN A 196 2.73 9.96 -1.84
CA ASN A 196 2.17 10.97 -0.95
C ASN A 196 0.64 10.96 -1.05
N PRO A 197 -0.10 10.55 0.01
CA PRO A 197 -1.55 10.37 -0.04
C PRO A 197 -2.33 11.62 -0.47
N ASP A 198 -1.85 12.82 -0.13
CA ASP A 198 -2.54 14.07 -0.45
C ASP A 198 -2.49 14.41 -1.94
N MET A 199 -1.50 13.89 -2.67
CA MET A 199 -1.34 14.07 -4.11
C MET A 199 -2.14 13.05 -4.93
N ILE A 200 -2.72 12.02 -4.31
CA ILE A 200 -3.29 10.87 -5.00
C ILE A 200 -4.76 11.12 -5.36
N GLU A 201 -5.11 10.82 -6.62
CA GLU A 201 -6.47 10.77 -7.12
C GLU A 201 -7.07 9.36 -6.98
N ARG A 202 -6.27 8.32 -7.33
CA ARG A 202 -6.73 6.93 -7.37
C ARG A 202 -5.61 5.97 -7.01
N ILE A 203 -5.99 4.90 -6.30
CA ILE A 203 -5.13 3.77 -5.96
C ILE A 203 -5.83 2.50 -6.42
N GLU A 204 -5.12 1.65 -7.14
CA GLU A 204 -5.54 0.31 -7.53
C GLU A 204 -4.57 -0.71 -6.98
N PHE A 205 -5.07 -1.74 -6.31
CA PHE A 205 -4.29 -2.79 -5.68
C PHE A 205 -4.69 -4.16 -6.18
N SER A 206 -3.72 -5.01 -6.49
CA SER A 206 -3.91 -6.42 -6.85
C SER A 206 -2.99 -7.32 -6.03
N ALA A 207 -3.56 -8.27 -5.29
CA ALA A 207 -2.83 -9.20 -4.43
C ALA A 207 -2.31 -10.44 -5.17
N GLY A 208 -2.02 -10.35 -6.46
CA GLY A 208 -1.53 -11.43 -7.32
C GLY A 208 -2.39 -11.62 -8.56
N GLY A 209 -1.97 -12.50 -9.48
CA GLY A 209 -2.67 -12.71 -10.74
C GLY A 209 -2.75 -11.46 -11.64
N PHE A 210 -1.87 -10.50 -11.45
CA PHE A 210 -1.87 -9.24 -12.19
C PHE A 210 -1.38 -9.44 -13.64
N GLU A 211 -1.80 -8.52 -14.50
CA GLU A 211 -1.66 -8.58 -15.94
C GLU A 211 -0.21 -8.45 -16.44
N ALA A 212 0.04 -8.82 -17.73
CA ALA A 212 1.37 -8.78 -18.34
C ALA A 212 1.96 -7.38 -18.51
N ARG A 213 1.13 -6.33 -18.47
CA ARG A 213 1.60 -4.92 -18.47
C ARG A 213 2.43 -4.56 -17.25
N TYR A 214 2.25 -5.27 -16.15
CA TYR A 214 3.05 -5.12 -14.94
C TYR A 214 4.15 -6.18 -14.93
N GLY A 215 5.38 -5.79 -14.57
CA GLY A 215 6.54 -6.67 -14.66
C GLY A 215 7.20 -6.96 -13.33
N ASP A 216 8.16 -7.83 -13.38
CA ASP A 216 9.36 -7.92 -12.56
C ASP A 216 9.17 -8.13 -11.05
N LYS A 217 7.95 -8.53 -10.58
CA LYS A 217 7.65 -8.85 -9.17
C LYS A 217 6.71 -10.05 -9.07
N MET A 218 6.72 -10.72 -7.90
CA MET A 218 6.05 -12.01 -7.70
C MET A 218 4.81 -11.95 -6.81
N SER A 219 4.54 -10.83 -6.11
CA SER A 219 3.47 -10.85 -5.10
C SER A 219 2.31 -9.92 -5.38
N SER A 220 2.52 -8.60 -5.51
CA SER A 220 1.43 -7.66 -5.69
C SER A 220 1.78 -6.48 -6.59
N VAL A 221 0.74 -5.74 -6.97
CA VAL A 221 0.87 -4.46 -7.69
C VAL A 221 0.03 -3.40 -7.00
N LEU A 222 0.64 -2.23 -6.82
CA LEU A 222 0.01 -0.99 -6.37
C LEU A 222 0.17 0.05 -7.48
N ASP A 223 -0.91 0.37 -8.19
CA ASP A 223 -0.93 1.36 -9.28
C ASP A 223 -1.60 2.65 -8.80
N ILE A 224 -0.84 3.73 -8.77
CA ILE A 224 -1.21 5.01 -8.20
C ILE A 224 -1.27 6.07 -9.28
N ARG A 225 -2.32 6.89 -9.24
CA ARG A 225 -2.48 8.07 -10.09
C ARG A 225 -2.52 9.33 -9.24
N TYR A 226 -1.66 10.29 -9.55
CA TYR A 226 -1.68 11.61 -8.93
C TYR A 226 -2.75 12.48 -9.57
N LYS A 227 -3.23 13.44 -8.77
CA LYS A 227 -4.28 14.38 -9.14
C LYS A 227 -3.92 15.24 -10.34
N ARG A 228 -4.94 15.58 -11.12
CA ARG A 228 -4.91 16.62 -12.14
C ARG A 228 -5.89 17.72 -11.74
N PRO A 229 -5.44 18.70 -10.97
CA PRO A 229 -6.33 19.69 -10.36
C PRO A 229 -7.08 20.52 -11.40
N LYS A 230 -8.36 20.75 -11.13
CA LYS A 230 -9.24 21.63 -11.92
C LYS A 230 -9.47 22.97 -11.23
N GLU A 231 -9.23 23.02 -9.94
CA GLU A 231 -9.42 24.16 -9.06
C GLU A 231 -8.21 24.29 -8.13
N PHE A 232 -8.03 25.46 -7.55
CA PHE A 232 -7.02 25.69 -6.52
C PHE A 232 -7.49 25.04 -5.24
N ALA A 233 -6.63 24.22 -4.64
CA ALA A 233 -6.91 23.57 -3.35
C ALA A 233 -5.60 23.23 -2.64
N GLY A 234 -5.71 22.96 -1.37
CA GLY A 234 -4.57 22.54 -0.58
C GLY A 234 -4.98 21.93 0.75
N SER A 235 -4.00 21.38 1.45
CA SER A 235 -4.17 20.89 2.81
C SER A 235 -2.92 21.11 3.65
N ALA A 236 -3.12 21.29 4.95
CA ALA A 236 -2.07 21.32 5.94
C ALA A 236 -2.43 20.37 7.09
N MET A 237 -1.48 19.58 7.54
CA MET A 237 -1.63 18.66 8.68
C MET A 237 -0.45 18.85 9.62
N VAL A 238 -0.74 18.90 10.90
CA VAL A 238 0.27 18.92 11.99
C VAL A 238 -0.15 17.91 13.05
N SER A 239 0.78 17.10 13.51
CA SER A 239 0.58 16.12 14.57
C SER A 239 1.85 15.94 15.41
N LEU A 240 1.76 15.18 16.50
CA LEU A 240 2.94 14.79 17.28
C LEU A 240 3.93 13.92 16.49
N LEU A 241 3.47 13.32 15.38
CA LEU A 241 4.29 12.46 14.50
C LEU A 241 4.90 13.22 13.32
N GLY A 242 4.55 14.50 13.11
CA GLY A 242 5.09 15.29 12.00
C GLY A 242 4.10 16.27 11.42
N ALA A 243 4.44 16.75 10.21
CA ALA A 243 3.65 17.72 9.47
C ALA A 243 3.62 17.38 7.98
N ALA A 244 2.53 17.73 7.31
CA ALA A 244 2.39 17.63 5.87
C ALA A 244 1.72 18.89 5.31
N PHE A 245 2.15 19.26 4.12
CA PHE A 245 1.56 20.34 3.36
C PHE A 245 1.36 19.90 1.92
N HIS A 246 0.25 20.28 1.33
CA HIS A 246 -0.10 19.94 -0.03
C HIS A 246 -0.76 21.13 -0.72
N LEU A 247 -0.40 21.35 -1.97
CA LEU A 247 -0.92 22.42 -2.81
C LEU A 247 -1.21 21.89 -4.21
N GLU A 248 -2.36 22.21 -4.73
CA GLU A 248 -2.77 21.94 -6.10
C GLU A 248 -3.32 23.19 -6.77
N SER A 249 -2.93 23.42 -8.03
CA SER A 249 -3.31 24.63 -8.76
C SER A 249 -3.38 24.39 -10.26
N PRO A 250 -4.48 24.73 -10.92
CA PRO A 250 -4.53 24.93 -12.36
C PRO A 250 -4.02 26.34 -12.72
N MET A 251 -3.23 26.43 -13.78
CA MET A 251 -2.65 27.65 -14.32
C MET A 251 -2.84 27.70 -15.82
N LEU A 252 -2.57 28.87 -16.46
CA LEU A 252 -2.64 29.04 -17.90
C LEU A 252 -3.97 28.55 -18.50
N ASN A 253 -5.10 29.02 -17.98
CA ASN A 253 -6.44 28.59 -18.39
C ASN A 253 -6.64 27.06 -18.29
N LYS A 254 -6.13 26.45 -17.22
CA LYS A 254 -6.19 25.01 -16.92
C LYS A 254 -5.34 24.12 -17.84
N ARG A 255 -4.50 24.70 -18.73
CA ARG A 255 -3.55 23.93 -19.54
C ARG A 255 -2.37 23.42 -18.72
N LEU A 256 -1.91 24.18 -17.76
CA LEU A 256 -0.86 23.78 -16.84
C LEU A 256 -1.49 23.45 -15.50
N ARG A 257 -1.23 22.25 -14.98
CA ARG A 257 -1.74 21.80 -13.68
C ARG A 257 -0.57 21.31 -12.85
N GLN A 258 -0.56 21.67 -11.59
CA GLN A 258 0.46 21.22 -10.66
C GLN A 258 -0.16 20.70 -9.38
N VAL A 259 0.46 19.67 -8.80
CA VAL A 259 0.26 19.23 -7.45
C VAL A 259 1.61 19.04 -6.78
N THR A 260 1.78 19.63 -5.60
CA THR A 260 3.03 19.57 -4.84
C THR A 260 2.70 19.21 -3.41
N GLY A 261 3.48 18.30 -2.83
CA GLY A 261 3.33 17.85 -1.46
C GLY A 261 4.67 17.84 -0.75
N PHE A 262 4.67 18.30 0.49
CA PHE A 262 5.79 18.22 1.42
C PHE A 262 5.37 17.41 2.63
N ARG A 263 6.25 16.51 3.11
CA ARG A 263 6.04 15.76 4.33
C ARG A 263 7.28 15.79 5.20
N TYR A 264 7.06 16.01 6.47
CA TYR A 264 8.02 15.79 7.54
C TYR A 264 7.44 14.83 8.54
N ARG A 265 8.19 13.81 8.95
CA ARG A 265 7.76 12.85 9.94
C ARG A 265 8.88 12.52 10.90
N THR A 266 8.51 12.28 12.15
CA THR A 266 9.38 11.76 13.18
C THR A 266 8.61 10.75 14.03
N ASN A 267 9.25 9.61 14.32
CA ASN A 267 8.68 8.63 15.23
C ASN A 267 9.27 8.74 16.64
N GLN A 268 10.02 9.81 16.91
CA GLN A 268 10.71 10.00 18.18
C GLN A 268 9.77 9.87 19.38
N PHE A 269 8.60 10.50 19.32
CA PHE A 269 7.60 10.46 20.40
C PHE A 269 7.07 9.04 20.67
N ILE A 270 6.91 8.22 19.64
CA ILE A 270 6.48 6.83 19.78
C ILE A 270 7.60 5.99 20.38
N LEU A 271 8.82 6.17 19.88
CA LEU A 271 9.98 5.36 20.23
C LEU A 271 10.49 5.57 21.65
N GLN A 272 10.40 6.78 22.16
CA GLN A 272 10.76 7.11 23.54
C GLN A 272 9.97 6.33 24.60
N GLY A 273 8.99 5.57 24.20
CA GLY A 273 8.21 4.77 25.11
C GLY A 273 8.40 3.27 24.97
N GLN A 274 9.33 2.83 24.16
CA GLN A 274 9.67 1.42 24.09
C GLN A 274 10.46 1.00 25.34
N ASP A 275 10.31 -0.28 25.73
CA ASP A 275 11.11 -0.87 26.83
C ASP A 275 12.60 -0.91 26.47
N VAL A 276 12.91 -1.02 25.16
CA VAL A 276 14.27 -0.80 24.63
C VAL A 276 14.51 0.71 24.62
N GLN A 277 15.02 1.20 25.74
CA GLN A 277 15.32 2.61 25.87
C GLN A 277 16.50 2.98 24.97
N GLY A 278 16.36 4.09 24.27
CA GLY A 278 17.37 4.64 23.39
C GLY A 278 17.01 6.07 22.99
N GLU A 279 18.02 6.88 22.76
CA GLU A 279 17.81 8.19 22.15
C GLU A 279 17.58 8.04 20.66
N TYR A 280 16.34 7.76 20.29
CA TYR A 280 15.94 7.61 18.89
C TYR A 280 15.57 8.97 18.29
N ARG A 281 16.26 9.37 17.22
CA ARG A 281 16.02 10.64 16.53
C ARG A 281 15.81 10.39 15.02
N PRO A 282 14.72 9.72 14.62
CA PRO A 282 14.39 9.57 13.21
C PRO A 282 13.85 10.89 12.66
N SER A 283 14.26 11.21 11.45
CA SER A 283 13.79 12.37 10.69
C SER A 283 13.60 11.96 9.23
N TYR A 284 12.38 12.04 8.77
CA TYR A 284 11.98 11.70 7.41
C TYR A 284 11.37 12.93 6.75
N THR A 285 11.93 13.32 5.62
CA THR A 285 11.47 14.51 4.88
C THR A 285 11.37 14.19 3.42
N ASP A 286 10.28 14.54 2.77
CA ASP A 286 10.19 14.51 1.32
C ASP A 286 9.45 15.73 0.75
N LEU A 287 9.84 16.06 -0.47
CA LEU A 287 9.17 17.03 -1.32
C LEU A 287 8.89 16.37 -2.66
N GLN A 288 7.63 16.36 -3.05
CA GLN A 288 7.19 15.81 -4.33
C GLN A 288 6.42 16.86 -5.12
N THR A 289 6.57 16.82 -6.44
CA THR A 289 5.80 17.68 -7.35
C THR A 289 5.44 16.92 -8.61
N TYR A 290 4.22 17.10 -9.08
CA TYR A 290 3.73 16.54 -10.33
C TYR A 290 3.07 17.65 -11.16
N TRP A 291 3.53 17.80 -12.39
CA TRP A 291 3.09 18.82 -13.33
C TRP A 291 2.56 18.16 -14.60
N THR A 292 1.46 18.66 -15.12
CA THR A 292 0.96 18.28 -16.44
C THR A 292 0.68 19.54 -17.26
N TYR A 293 1.08 19.51 -18.51
CA TYR A 293 0.89 20.61 -19.44
C TYR A 293 0.26 20.12 -20.75
N ASP A 294 -0.94 20.60 -21.07
CA ASP A 294 -1.62 20.33 -22.33
C ASP A 294 -0.96 21.16 -23.44
N LEU A 295 0.04 20.57 -24.13
CA LEU A 295 0.72 21.21 -25.26
C LEU A 295 -0.25 21.45 -26.40
N THR A 296 -1.10 20.47 -26.69
CA THR A 296 -2.23 20.53 -27.61
C THR A 296 -3.41 19.77 -27.02
N ASP A 297 -4.59 19.83 -27.67
CA ASP A 297 -5.76 19.02 -27.24
C ASP A 297 -5.51 17.50 -27.32
N ARG A 298 -4.42 17.06 -27.96
CA ARG A 298 -4.05 15.66 -28.15
C ARG A 298 -2.72 15.27 -27.51
N THR A 299 -1.97 16.24 -27.00
CA THR A 299 -0.63 15.98 -26.48
C THR A 299 -0.45 16.65 -25.13
N GLU A 300 -0.16 15.83 -24.13
CA GLU A 300 0.13 16.26 -22.77
C GLU A 300 1.58 15.93 -22.43
N LEU A 301 2.27 16.88 -21.84
CA LEU A 301 3.57 16.70 -21.20
C LEU A 301 3.35 16.50 -19.69
N SER A 302 4.14 15.66 -19.08
CA SER A 302 4.14 15.46 -17.63
C SER A 302 5.55 15.49 -17.06
N PHE A 303 5.67 15.97 -15.83
CA PHE A 303 6.89 15.96 -15.04
C PHE A 303 6.57 15.53 -13.62
N LEU A 304 7.34 14.58 -13.10
CA LEU A 304 7.32 14.14 -11.71
C LEU A 304 8.71 14.36 -11.11
N GLY A 305 8.77 15.01 -9.96
CA GLY A 305 9.99 15.22 -9.20
C GLY A 305 9.81 14.79 -7.74
N LEU A 306 10.81 14.15 -7.17
CA LEU A 306 10.88 13.80 -5.74
C LEU A 306 12.30 14.04 -5.22
N TYR A 307 12.38 14.66 -4.06
CA TYR A 307 13.54 14.65 -3.18
C TYR A 307 13.14 14.09 -1.83
N SER A 308 13.89 13.13 -1.31
CA SER A 308 13.67 12.54 0.02
C SER A 308 14.97 12.46 0.80
N SER A 309 14.92 12.81 2.08
CA SER A 309 16.02 12.67 3.03
C SER A 309 15.51 11.98 4.29
N ASN A 310 16.02 10.78 4.54
CA ASN A 310 15.67 9.96 5.70
C ASN A 310 16.93 9.76 6.53
N ILE A 311 16.90 10.24 7.76
CA ILE A 311 18.01 10.12 8.71
C ILE A 311 17.51 9.37 9.93
N TYR A 312 18.24 8.36 10.32
CA TYR A 312 17.99 7.59 11.50
C TYR A 312 19.23 7.63 12.40
N ARG A 313 19.06 8.13 13.62
CA ARG A 313 20.11 8.17 14.63
C ARG A 313 19.61 7.48 15.89
N VAL A 314 20.44 6.59 16.43
CA VAL A 314 20.19 5.88 17.68
C VAL A 314 21.40 6.01 18.57
N VAL A 315 21.16 6.35 19.82
CA VAL A 315 22.10 6.16 20.92
C VAL A 315 21.43 5.16 21.85
N PRO A 316 21.85 3.88 21.87
CA PRO A 316 21.26 2.90 22.74
C PRO A 316 21.46 3.26 24.21
N GLN A 317 20.50 2.95 25.05
CA GLN A 317 20.56 3.14 26.50
C GLN A 317 20.60 1.77 27.18
N ASN A 318 21.12 1.77 28.40
CA ASN A 318 21.18 0.60 29.26
C ASN A 318 19.76 0.02 29.41
N ARG A 319 19.68 -1.28 29.43
CA ARG A 319 18.43 -2.01 29.43
C ARG A 319 18.45 -3.15 30.43
N GLU A 320 17.31 -3.35 31.08
CA GLU A 320 17.00 -4.51 31.89
C GLU A 320 15.70 -5.10 31.40
N THR A 321 15.65 -6.42 31.17
CA THR A 321 14.46 -7.13 30.69
C THR A 321 14.32 -8.44 31.42
N GLN A 322 13.16 -8.63 32.07
CA GLN A 322 12.81 -9.91 32.70
C GLN A 322 12.01 -10.75 31.71
N PHE A 323 12.31 -12.04 31.63
CA PHE A 323 11.69 -12.99 30.70
C PHE A 323 11.79 -14.42 31.24
N GLY A 324 11.22 -15.37 30.51
CA GLY A 324 11.20 -16.77 30.90
C GLY A 324 9.96 -17.21 31.69
N PRO A 325 9.72 -18.52 31.88
CA PRO A 325 8.62 -19.05 32.65
C PRO A 325 8.89 -18.92 34.17
N PHE A 326 7.83 -18.99 34.97
CA PHE A 326 7.93 -18.85 36.43
C PHE A 326 8.91 -19.84 37.09
N ASN A 327 9.08 -21.03 36.53
CA ASN A 327 10.05 -22.01 37.04
C ASN A 327 11.51 -21.70 36.69
N MET A 328 11.76 -20.73 35.79
CA MET A 328 13.07 -20.24 35.37
C MET A 328 13.00 -18.77 34.98
N PRO A 329 12.72 -17.86 35.91
CA PRO A 329 12.69 -16.44 35.64
C PRO A 329 14.10 -15.93 35.44
N LEU A 330 14.32 -15.20 34.33
CA LEU A 330 15.63 -14.69 33.94
C LEU A 330 15.56 -13.18 33.82
N GLN A 331 16.70 -12.53 34.08
CA GLN A 331 16.93 -11.12 33.86
C GLN A 331 18.11 -10.93 32.92
N PHE A 332 17.88 -10.17 31.88
CA PHE A 332 18.91 -9.71 30.96
C PHE A 332 19.17 -8.23 31.19
N THR A 333 20.39 -7.92 31.58
CA THR A 333 20.87 -6.55 31.77
C THR A 333 21.93 -6.26 30.71
N VAL A 334 21.81 -5.15 29.97
CA VAL A 334 22.84 -4.74 29.03
C VAL A 334 23.18 -3.25 29.21
N TYR A 335 24.47 -2.99 29.31
CA TYR A 335 25.04 -1.65 29.32
C TYR A 335 25.58 -1.33 27.95
N PHE A 336 25.08 -0.25 27.34
CA PHE A 336 25.46 0.16 26.00
C PHE A 336 26.38 1.38 26.00
N ASP A 337 27.31 1.40 25.03
CA ASP A 337 28.04 2.58 24.61
C ASP A 337 28.10 2.67 23.11
N GLY A 338 28.14 3.91 22.58
CA GLY A 338 28.22 4.13 21.14
C GLY A 338 26.97 4.72 20.51
N GLN A 339 26.95 4.71 19.18
CA GLN A 339 25.84 5.26 18.40
C GLN A 339 25.74 4.65 17.01
N GLU A 340 24.53 4.71 16.48
CA GLU A 340 24.24 4.40 15.08
C GLU A 340 23.70 5.64 14.36
N ARG A 341 24.19 5.87 13.12
CA ARG A 341 23.61 6.85 12.19
C ARG A 341 23.49 6.27 10.81
N THR A 342 22.27 6.18 10.33
CA THR A 342 21.95 5.75 8.97
C THR A 342 21.25 6.89 8.23
N ALA A 343 21.67 7.16 6.99
CA ALA A 343 21.07 8.23 6.19
C ALA A 343 20.86 7.76 4.76
N PHE A 344 19.71 8.17 4.20
CA PHE A 344 19.31 7.90 2.82
C PHE A 344 18.89 9.19 2.17
N GLN A 345 19.53 9.56 1.06
CA GLN A 345 19.16 10.71 0.25
C GLN A 345 18.77 10.22 -1.13
N THR A 346 17.54 10.49 -1.53
CA THR A 346 16.97 9.96 -2.78
C THR A 346 16.43 11.08 -3.65
N TRP A 347 16.78 11.03 -4.93
CA TRP A 347 16.25 11.88 -5.99
C TRP A 347 15.55 11.01 -7.03
N THR A 348 14.36 11.40 -7.43
CA THR A 348 13.66 10.77 -8.55
C THR A 348 13.10 11.87 -9.45
N GLY A 349 13.32 11.75 -10.74
CA GLY A 349 12.74 12.61 -11.75
C GLY A 349 12.17 11.79 -12.89
N ALA A 350 11.02 12.21 -13.43
CA ALA A 350 10.46 11.58 -14.64
C ALA A 350 9.79 12.63 -15.51
N ILE A 351 9.92 12.43 -16.82
CA ILE A 351 9.19 13.18 -17.85
C ILE A 351 8.36 12.22 -18.68
N GLY A 352 7.21 12.67 -19.12
CA GLY A 352 6.30 11.86 -19.93
C GLY A 352 5.65 12.69 -21.03
N ILE A 353 5.41 12.04 -22.16
CA ILE A 353 4.63 12.57 -23.30
C ILE A 353 3.49 11.60 -23.55
N ASN A 354 2.26 12.07 -23.40
CA ASN A 354 1.05 11.34 -23.73
C ASN A 354 0.48 11.93 -25.01
N HIS A 355 0.38 11.14 -26.08
CA HIS A 355 -0.10 11.59 -27.38
C HIS A 355 -1.28 10.76 -27.85
N GLN A 356 -2.43 11.39 -27.98
CA GLN A 356 -3.64 10.80 -28.57
C GLN A 356 -3.54 10.85 -30.10
N ALA A 357 -2.90 9.84 -30.69
CA ALA A 357 -2.67 9.79 -32.14
C ALA A 357 -3.99 9.69 -32.94
N ARG A 358 -4.96 8.93 -32.39
CA ARG A 358 -6.34 8.81 -32.89
C ARG A 358 -7.30 8.71 -31.69
N LYS A 359 -8.61 8.82 -31.91
CA LYS A 359 -9.61 8.66 -30.83
C LYS A 359 -9.49 7.32 -30.08
N ASP A 360 -9.04 6.28 -30.79
CA ASP A 360 -8.88 4.91 -30.28
C ASP A 360 -7.43 4.53 -29.92
N LEU A 361 -6.44 5.42 -30.19
CA LEU A 361 -5.02 5.13 -30.04
C LEU A 361 -4.30 6.17 -29.19
N LEU A 362 -3.83 5.75 -28.01
CA LEU A 362 -3.00 6.52 -27.10
C LEU A 362 -1.58 5.97 -27.07
N LEU A 363 -0.58 6.83 -27.26
CA LEU A 363 0.84 6.52 -27.16
C LEU A 363 1.46 7.30 -26.00
N LYS A 364 2.28 6.65 -25.20
CA LYS A 364 3.02 7.23 -24.08
C LYS A 364 4.51 6.96 -24.22
N PHE A 365 5.30 7.98 -24.02
CA PHE A 365 6.76 7.92 -23.95
C PHE A 365 7.18 8.49 -22.60
N MET A 366 8.06 7.81 -21.90
CA MET A 366 8.49 8.18 -20.55
C MET A 366 9.99 7.98 -20.41
N ALA A 367 10.63 8.90 -19.68
CA ALA A 367 11.98 8.73 -19.22
C ALA A 367 12.04 9.07 -17.74
N SER A 368 12.72 8.26 -16.95
CA SER A 368 12.89 8.48 -15.51
C SER A 368 14.31 8.22 -15.07
N ALA A 369 14.72 8.96 -14.05
CA ALA A 369 16.01 8.81 -13.40
C ALA A 369 15.80 8.72 -11.88
N TYR A 370 16.45 7.76 -11.26
CA TYR A 370 16.51 7.55 -9.82
C TYR A 370 17.96 7.59 -9.37
N SER A 371 18.24 8.26 -8.25
CA SER A 371 19.56 8.29 -7.62
C SER A 371 19.39 8.24 -6.12
N THR A 372 20.16 7.39 -5.44
CA THR A 372 20.23 7.34 -3.98
C THR A 372 21.67 7.30 -3.51
N HIS A 373 21.92 8.00 -2.40
CA HIS A 373 23.14 7.91 -1.61
C HIS A 373 22.77 7.43 -0.21
N GLU A 374 23.30 6.28 0.20
CA GLU A 374 23.03 5.65 1.48
C GLU A 374 24.30 5.53 2.29
N THR A 375 24.23 5.91 3.55
CA THR A 375 25.35 5.72 4.50
C THR A 375 24.84 5.02 5.75
N GLU A 376 25.60 4.03 6.18
CA GLU A 376 25.37 3.31 7.42
C GLU A 376 26.66 3.35 8.25
N ARG A 377 26.56 3.95 9.42
CA ARG A 377 27.68 4.11 10.33
C ARG A 377 27.24 3.79 11.73
N PHE A 378 27.81 2.76 12.30
CA PHE A 378 27.61 2.47 13.70
C PHE A 378 28.90 1.98 14.36
N THR A 379 29.03 2.23 15.62
CA THR A 379 29.96 1.63 16.56
C THR A 379 29.17 1.50 17.83
N VAL A 380 28.78 0.29 18.19
CA VAL A 380 27.95 -0.01 19.34
C VAL A 380 28.58 -1.14 20.13
N GLN A 381 28.91 -0.85 21.39
CA GLN A 381 29.36 -1.84 22.36
C GLN A 381 28.22 -2.15 23.30
N GLY A 382 28.02 -3.44 23.62
CA GLY A 382 27.10 -3.89 24.63
C GLY A 382 27.77 -4.84 25.59
N GLN A 383 27.76 -4.54 26.89
CA GLN A 383 28.16 -5.46 27.93
C GLN A 383 26.88 -6.03 28.58
N TYR A 384 26.71 -7.34 28.55
CA TYR A 384 25.50 -7.97 29.05
C TYR A 384 25.76 -8.92 30.20
N PHE A 385 24.70 -9.06 31.02
CA PHE A 385 24.58 -10.01 32.11
C PHE A 385 23.28 -10.76 31.96
N LEU A 386 23.31 -12.07 32.12
CA LEU A 386 22.16 -12.95 32.16
C LEU A 386 22.09 -13.60 33.55
N ASP A 387 21.06 -13.22 34.30
CA ASP A 387 20.93 -13.62 35.70
C ASP A 387 19.65 -14.47 35.87
N GLU A 388 19.73 -15.49 36.73
CA GLU A 388 18.57 -16.21 37.25
C GLU A 388 18.01 -15.47 38.47
N LEU A 389 16.70 -15.25 38.48
CA LEU A 389 16.01 -14.54 39.54
C LEU A 389 15.50 -15.49 40.61
N ASP A 390 15.42 -15.01 41.85
CA ASP A 390 14.76 -15.69 42.93
C ASP A 390 13.24 -15.83 42.65
N ARG A 391 12.74 -17.08 42.73
CA ARG A 391 11.34 -17.43 42.47
C ARG A 391 10.57 -17.79 43.72
N ASP A 392 11.22 -17.80 44.89
CA ASP A 392 10.55 -18.09 46.16
C ASP A 392 9.73 -16.90 46.61
N LEU A 393 8.40 -17.01 46.44
CA LEU A 393 7.45 -15.95 46.86
C LEU A 393 7.52 -15.62 48.37
N SER A 394 8.16 -16.47 49.19
CA SER A 394 8.35 -16.26 50.64
C SER A 394 9.70 -15.65 50.99
N SER A 395 10.61 -15.53 50.05
CA SER A 395 11.93 -14.93 50.20
C SER A 395 11.89 -13.39 50.18
N ASP A 396 12.69 -12.78 51.03
CA ASP A 396 12.89 -11.33 51.00
C ASP A 396 13.61 -10.86 49.72
N THR A 397 14.22 -11.80 48.98
CA THR A 397 14.94 -11.57 47.72
C THR A 397 14.11 -11.95 46.48
N PHE A 398 12.79 -12.18 46.63
CA PHE A 398 11.92 -12.55 45.52
C PHE A 398 12.05 -11.56 44.35
N GLY A 399 12.45 -12.07 43.17
CA GLY A 399 12.66 -11.27 41.95
C GLY A 399 14.04 -10.61 41.86
N GLU A 400 14.95 -10.81 42.83
CA GLU A 400 16.32 -10.38 42.73
C GLU A 400 17.22 -11.45 42.09
N ALA A 401 18.35 -11.01 41.51
CA ALA A 401 19.32 -11.90 40.88
C ALA A 401 20.03 -12.77 41.95
N ILE A 402 19.93 -14.09 41.79
CA ILE A 402 20.55 -15.06 42.70
C ILE A 402 21.76 -15.76 42.08
N ARG A 403 21.84 -15.84 40.77
CA ARG A 403 22.93 -16.49 40.05
C ARG A 403 23.13 -15.89 38.66
N ASN A 404 24.38 -15.55 38.36
CA ASN A 404 24.76 -15.16 37.02
C ASN A 404 24.96 -16.41 36.13
N LEU A 405 24.27 -16.46 34.98
CA LEU A 405 24.32 -17.55 34.02
C LEU A 405 25.22 -17.22 32.83
N GLY A 406 25.47 -15.93 32.57
CA GLY A 406 26.26 -15.50 31.44
C GLY A 406 26.64 -14.04 31.52
N VAL A 407 27.87 -13.74 31.12
CA VAL A 407 28.39 -12.39 30.96
C VAL A 407 29.16 -12.34 29.64
N GLY A 408 29.04 -11.21 28.96
CA GLY A 408 29.76 -11.00 27.72
C GLY A 408 29.72 -9.57 27.25
N THR A 409 30.61 -9.28 26.31
CA THR A 409 30.71 -7.99 25.63
C THR A 409 30.72 -8.24 24.14
N TYR A 410 29.98 -7.42 23.39
CA TYR A 410 30.09 -7.38 21.95
C TYR A 410 30.38 -5.96 21.49
N LEU A 411 31.07 -5.82 20.38
CA LEU A 411 31.36 -4.55 19.73
C LEU A 411 31.11 -4.69 18.24
N ASP A 412 30.03 -4.05 17.79
CA ASP A 412 29.65 -4.02 16.38
C ASP A 412 30.09 -2.73 15.73
N HIS A 413 30.76 -2.85 14.60
CA HIS A 413 31.23 -1.73 13.83
C HIS A 413 30.85 -1.83 12.35
N ALA A 414 30.33 -0.73 11.77
CA ALA A 414 30.13 -0.62 10.34
C ALA A 414 30.40 0.78 9.79
N ARG A 415 30.92 0.80 8.56
CA ARG A 415 31.14 2.00 7.75
C ARG A 415 30.79 1.67 6.30
N ASN A 416 29.48 1.69 6.01
CA ASN A 416 28.95 1.29 4.72
C ASN A 416 28.48 2.49 3.92
N THR A 417 28.69 2.44 2.61
CA THR A 417 28.16 3.43 1.66
C THR A 417 27.64 2.75 0.42
N LEU A 418 26.47 3.18 -0.06
CA LEU A 418 25.85 2.72 -1.30
C LEU A 418 25.44 3.91 -2.15
N ASP A 419 25.91 3.96 -3.38
CA ASP A 419 25.47 4.87 -4.43
C ASP A 419 24.78 4.08 -5.54
N ALA A 420 23.51 4.36 -5.82
CA ALA A 420 22.79 3.73 -6.90
C ALA A 420 22.17 4.78 -7.83
N ARG A 421 22.35 4.58 -9.13
CA ARG A 421 21.76 5.40 -10.20
C ARG A 421 21.05 4.49 -11.19
N VAL A 422 19.78 4.80 -11.48
CA VAL A 422 18.97 4.03 -12.40
C VAL A 422 18.28 4.97 -13.37
N VAL A 423 18.42 4.70 -14.66
CA VAL A 423 17.74 5.44 -15.73
C VAL A 423 16.87 4.48 -16.51
N THR A 424 15.62 4.84 -16.71
CA THR A 424 14.65 4.02 -17.47
C THR A 424 14.02 4.85 -18.56
N VAL A 425 13.97 4.29 -19.77
CA VAL A 425 13.20 4.84 -20.91
C VAL A 425 12.13 3.81 -21.28
N ALA A 426 10.89 4.25 -21.41
CA ALA A 426 9.76 3.37 -21.66
C ALA A 426 8.80 3.94 -22.70
N HIS A 427 8.20 3.04 -23.48
CA HIS A 427 7.08 3.29 -24.36
C HIS A 427 5.89 2.42 -23.98
N LYS A 428 4.66 2.98 -24.00
CA LYS A 428 3.41 2.24 -23.86
C LYS A 428 2.40 2.69 -24.91
N GLY A 429 1.65 1.74 -25.44
CA GLY A 429 0.59 1.99 -26.41
C GLY A 429 -0.72 1.33 -25.97
N PHE A 430 -1.83 1.99 -26.29
CA PHE A 430 -3.19 1.56 -25.95
C PHE A 430 -4.06 1.74 -27.19
N LEU A 431 -4.68 0.66 -27.65
CA LEU A 431 -5.62 0.68 -28.77
C LEU A 431 -6.96 0.09 -28.31
N GLU A 432 -7.97 0.94 -28.31
CA GLU A 432 -9.32 0.57 -27.91
C GLU A 432 -10.21 0.35 -29.15
N ARG A 433 -10.92 -0.80 -29.16
CA ARG A 433 -11.97 -1.10 -30.13
C ARG A 433 -13.17 -1.69 -29.39
N GLU A 434 -14.33 -1.73 -30.02
CA GLU A 434 -15.62 -2.08 -29.40
C GLU A 434 -15.53 -3.24 -28.37
N ASN A 435 -14.93 -4.37 -28.76
CA ASN A 435 -14.82 -5.56 -27.90
C ASN A 435 -13.38 -5.96 -27.56
N ARG A 436 -12.40 -5.09 -27.86
CA ARG A 436 -10.98 -5.39 -27.66
C ARG A 436 -10.23 -4.20 -27.12
N PHE A 437 -9.31 -4.46 -26.21
CA PHE A 437 -8.39 -3.46 -25.70
C PHE A 437 -6.97 -4.01 -25.73
N LEU A 438 -6.22 -3.60 -26.75
CA LEU A 438 -4.84 -4.00 -26.94
C LEU A 438 -3.91 -3.01 -26.24
N GLN A 439 -2.96 -3.56 -25.49
CA GLN A 439 -1.92 -2.83 -24.79
C GLN A 439 -0.56 -3.43 -25.12
N TRP A 440 0.44 -2.58 -25.33
CA TRP A 440 1.82 -3.01 -25.51
C TRP A 440 2.76 -2.02 -24.86
N GLY A 441 3.97 -2.44 -24.61
CA GLY A 441 5.01 -1.56 -24.12
C GLY A 441 6.37 -2.21 -24.16
N ALA A 442 7.38 -1.35 -24.07
CA ALA A 442 8.78 -1.77 -23.94
C ALA A 442 9.49 -0.76 -23.04
N ASP A 443 10.47 -1.24 -22.30
CA ASP A 443 11.34 -0.42 -21.48
C ASP A 443 12.77 -0.91 -21.49
N VAL A 444 13.70 0.03 -21.34
CA VAL A 444 15.12 -0.23 -21.15
C VAL A 444 15.55 0.50 -19.89
N ARG A 445 16.19 -0.24 -18.98
CA ARG A 445 16.67 0.25 -17.69
C ARG A 445 18.18 0.03 -17.60
N SER A 446 18.92 1.08 -17.31
CA SER A 446 20.34 1.04 -16.98
C SER A 446 20.52 1.25 -15.48
N GLU A 447 21.29 0.37 -14.84
CA GLU A 447 21.58 0.38 -13.39
C GLU A 447 23.09 0.50 -13.19
N VAL A 448 23.49 1.45 -12.35
CA VAL A 448 24.89 1.65 -11.91
C VAL A 448 24.88 1.72 -10.40
N ILE A 449 25.54 0.77 -9.74
CA ILE A 449 25.55 0.63 -8.28
C ILE A 449 26.97 0.47 -7.80
N ASN A 450 27.39 1.33 -6.88
CA ASN A 450 28.67 1.28 -6.17
C ASN A 450 28.39 1.04 -4.70
N ASP A 451 28.86 -0.07 -4.15
CA ASP A 451 28.65 -0.46 -2.75
C ASP A 451 29.99 -0.73 -2.06
N GLN A 452 30.19 -0.14 -0.90
CA GLN A 452 31.37 -0.35 -0.06
C GLN A 452 30.91 -0.78 1.32
N LEU A 453 31.36 -1.93 1.74
CA LEU A 453 31.12 -2.50 3.05
C LEU A 453 32.40 -2.58 3.84
N SER A 454 32.31 -2.19 5.11
CA SER A 454 33.38 -2.39 6.10
C SER A 454 32.71 -2.62 7.44
N GLU A 455 32.48 -3.88 7.75
CA GLU A 455 31.81 -4.32 8.97
C GLU A 455 32.67 -5.31 9.71
N TRP A 456 32.64 -5.28 11.04
CA TRP A 456 33.24 -6.29 11.87
C TRP A 456 32.56 -6.35 13.24
N THR A 457 32.63 -7.51 13.86
CA THR A 457 32.12 -7.78 15.19
C THR A 457 33.19 -8.44 16.04
N LEU A 458 33.38 -7.90 17.24
CA LEU A 458 34.16 -8.52 18.30
C LEU A 458 33.20 -9.03 19.36
N ILE A 459 33.36 -10.27 19.80
CA ILE A 459 32.60 -10.85 20.92
C ILE A 459 33.63 -11.32 21.97
N ASP A 460 33.38 -10.92 23.21
CA ASP A 460 34.14 -11.32 24.36
C ASP A 460 33.20 -11.84 25.44
N SER A 461 33.44 -13.00 25.97
CA SER A 461 32.61 -13.64 26.99
C SER A 461 33.47 -14.18 28.09
N ALA A 462 33.16 -13.79 29.32
CA ALA A 462 33.88 -14.21 30.53
C ALA A 462 35.43 -14.05 30.41
N ASP A 463 35.87 -12.90 29.90
CA ASP A 463 37.28 -12.54 29.66
C ASP A 463 37.95 -13.30 28.51
N TYR A 464 37.22 -14.02 27.69
CA TYR A 464 37.72 -14.69 26.49
C TYR A 464 37.10 -14.14 25.23
N SER A 465 37.96 -13.77 24.27
CA SER A 465 37.49 -13.39 22.93
C SER A 465 36.87 -14.58 22.18
N ILE A 466 35.83 -14.32 21.36
CA ILE A 466 35.26 -15.32 20.47
C ILE A 466 35.51 -14.89 19.03
N PRO A 467 36.26 -15.68 18.22
CA PRO A 467 36.86 -17.00 18.52
C PRO A 467 37.94 -16.96 19.61
N LEU A 468 38.01 -18.03 20.39
CA LEU A 468 38.97 -18.16 21.46
C LEU A 468 40.40 -18.09 20.91
N ASN A 469 41.16 -17.12 21.39
CA ASN A 469 42.58 -16.93 21.05
C ASN A 469 43.44 -16.90 22.30
N GLN A 470 44.49 -17.74 22.32
CA GLN A 470 45.48 -17.76 23.39
C GLN A 470 46.73 -16.88 23.10
N GLY A 471 46.72 -16.15 21.98
CA GLY A 471 47.76 -15.25 21.54
C GLY A 471 47.54 -13.80 22.01
N GLU A 472 48.48 -12.93 21.64
CA GLU A 472 48.41 -11.49 21.93
C GLU A 472 47.50 -10.72 20.90
N ASP A 473 47.10 -11.38 19.80
CA ASP A 473 46.32 -10.75 18.73
C ASP A 473 44.81 -10.88 19.01
N LEU A 474 44.07 -9.79 18.84
CA LEU A 474 42.60 -9.78 18.86
C LEU A 474 42.04 -10.41 17.57
N LEU A 475 41.30 -11.48 17.68
CA LEU A 475 40.56 -12.07 16.56
C LEU A 475 39.13 -11.56 16.52
N LEU A 476 38.72 -11.08 15.36
CA LEU A 476 37.32 -10.64 15.15
C LEU A 476 36.43 -11.85 14.88
N ASN A 477 35.25 -11.85 15.50
CA ASN A 477 34.28 -12.93 15.31
C ASN A 477 33.74 -12.96 13.86
N GLN A 478 33.43 -11.81 13.32
CA GLN A 478 33.01 -11.65 11.94
C GLN A 478 33.67 -10.43 11.32
N THR A 479 34.05 -10.55 10.05
CA THR A 479 34.54 -9.44 9.25
C THR A 479 33.93 -9.48 7.87
N LEU A 480 33.39 -8.36 7.39
CA LEU A 480 32.90 -8.19 6.04
C LEU A 480 33.52 -6.93 5.43
N LYS A 481 34.38 -7.11 4.46
CA LYS A 481 34.97 -6.02 3.72
C LYS A 481 34.82 -6.26 2.22
N SER A 482 34.03 -5.41 1.57
CA SER A 482 33.68 -5.56 0.16
C SER A 482 33.62 -4.21 -0.54
N ARG A 483 34.00 -4.22 -1.82
CA ARG A 483 33.80 -3.11 -2.74
C ARG A 483 33.23 -3.67 -4.04
N ILE A 484 32.06 -3.22 -4.41
CA ILE A 484 31.28 -3.72 -5.54
C ILE A 484 30.95 -2.56 -6.46
N ASP A 485 31.27 -2.73 -7.74
CA ASP A 485 30.87 -1.85 -8.84
C ASP A 485 30.02 -2.66 -9.82
N LEU A 486 28.70 -2.45 -9.82
CA LEU A 486 27.76 -3.16 -10.69
C LEU A 486 27.25 -2.23 -11.78
N GLN A 487 27.34 -2.70 -13.03
CA GLN A 487 26.67 -2.08 -14.17
C GLN A 487 25.82 -3.14 -14.87
N SER A 488 24.55 -2.85 -15.06
CA SER A 488 23.64 -3.76 -15.75
C SER A 488 22.57 -3.05 -16.57
N VAL A 489 22.11 -3.71 -17.62
CA VAL A 489 20.97 -3.25 -18.43
C VAL A 489 19.90 -4.32 -18.41
N ARG A 490 18.67 -3.88 -18.16
CA ARG A 490 17.46 -4.71 -18.26
C ARG A 490 16.58 -4.16 -19.38
N THR A 491 16.11 -5.06 -20.23
CA THR A 491 15.17 -4.70 -21.31
C THR A 491 13.93 -5.55 -21.15
N SER A 492 12.75 -4.95 -21.21
CA SER A 492 11.51 -5.68 -21.17
C SER A 492 10.53 -5.22 -22.26
N ALA A 493 9.66 -6.12 -22.70
CA ALA A 493 8.57 -5.80 -23.61
C ALA A 493 7.35 -6.67 -23.28
N TYR A 494 6.16 -6.13 -23.49
CA TYR A 494 4.92 -6.87 -23.32
C TYR A 494 3.89 -6.55 -24.39
N VAL A 495 3.00 -7.50 -24.60
CA VAL A 495 1.78 -7.34 -25.38
C VAL A 495 0.64 -8.04 -24.64
N GLN A 496 -0.49 -7.38 -24.55
CA GLN A 496 -1.66 -7.86 -23.82
C GLN A 496 -2.92 -7.44 -24.55
N ASN A 497 -3.91 -8.31 -24.61
CA ASN A 497 -5.22 -7.97 -25.15
C ASN A 497 -6.32 -8.39 -24.17
N THR A 498 -7.33 -7.56 -24.05
CA THR A 498 -8.57 -7.82 -23.33
C THR A 498 -9.68 -8.00 -24.35
N TRP A 499 -10.35 -9.15 -24.30
CA TRP A 499 -11.56 -9.43 -25.08
C TRP A 499 -12.75 -9.38 -24.13
N ARG A 500 -13.86 -8.81 -24.57
CA ARG A 500 -15.13 -8.81 -23.85
C ARG A 500 -16.24 -9.30 -24.77
N TRP A 501 -17.04 -10.22 -24.25
CA TRP A 501 -18.22 -10.77 -24.92
C TRP A 501 -19.44 -10.53 -24.06
N ASP A 502 -20.35 -9.69 -24.57
CA ASP A 502 -21.64 -9.38 -23.95
C ASP A 502 -22.74 -10.19 -24.63
N HIS A 503 -23.55 -10.93 -23.86
CA HIS A 503 -24.56 -11.86 -24.38
C HIS A 503 -25.99 -11.30 -24.29
N GLY A 504 -26.18 -10.00 -24.21
CA GLY A 504 -27.49 -9.31 -24.27
C GLY A 504 -28.39 -9.43 -23.04
N ASN A 505 -28.17 -10.42 -22.16
CA ASN A 505 -29.00 -10.64 -20.94
C ASN A 505 -28.31 -10.16 -19.67
N GLY A 506 -27.38 -9.21 -19.77
CA GLY A 506 -26.53 -8.79 -18.67
C GLY A 506 -25.38 -9.76 -18.37
N ARG A 507 -25.35 -10.95 -18.97
CA ARG A 507 -24.25 -11.92 -18.87
C ARG A 507 -23.09 -11.49 -19.75
N TRP A 508 -21.89 -11.51 -19.19
CA TRP A 508 -20.67 -11.21 -19.96
C TRP A 508 -19.47 -12.05 -19.52
N TRP A 509 -18.54 -12.20 -20.46
CA TRP A 509 -17.22 -12.77 -20.22
C TRP A 509 -16.14 -11.77 -20.59
N SER A 510 -15.02 -11.82 -19.88
CA SER A 510 -13.84 -11.06 -20.25
C SER A 510 -12.61 -11.94 -20.12
N LEU A 511 -11.79 -11.98 -21.16
CA LEU A 511 -10.49 -12.64 -21.14
C LEU A 511 -9.41 -11.60 -21.32
N VAL A 512 -8.51 -11.51 -20.36
CA VAL A 512 -7.25 -10.78 -20.47
C VAL A 512 -6.14 -11.79 -20.65
N ALA A 513 -5.42 -11.72 -21.76
CA ALA A 513 -4.25 -12.56 -21.99
C ALA A 513 -3.10 -11.74 -22.54
N GLY A 514 -1.89 -12.03 -22.05
CA GLY A 514 -0.70 -11.30 -22.43
C GLY A 514 0.58 -12.09 -22.25
N LEU A 515 1.61 -11.58 -22.89
CA LEU A 515 2.96 -12.11 -22.86
C LEU A 515 3.92 -10.98 -22.52
N ARG A 516 4.85 -11.24 -21.60
CA ARG A 516 5.96 -10.34 -21.28
C ARG A 516 7.28 -11.08 -21.45
N GLY A 517 8.23 -10.47 -22.14
CA GLY A 517 9.61 -10.91 -22.25
C GLY A 517 10.53 -9.95 -21.53
N GLN A 518 11.60 -10.49 -20.95
CA GLN A 518 12.63 -9.71 -20.27
C GLN A 518 14.01 -10.29 -20.52
N TYR A 519 14.99 -9.41 -20.74
CA TYR A 519 16.40 -9.73 -20.85
C TYR A 519 17.22 -8.95 -19.82
N TRP A 520 18.16 -9.63 -19.18
CA TRP A 520 19.09 -9.03 -18.22
C TRP A 520 20.54 -9.25 -18.62
N SER A 521 21.29 -8.16 -18.82
CA SER A 521 22.65 -8.22 -19.36
C SER A 521 23.67 -8.80 -18.38
N TYR A 522 23.42 -8.74 -17.06
CA TYR A 522 24.37 -9.19 -16.04
C TYR A 522 24.66 -10.69 -16.14
N ASN A 523 23.63 -11.51 -16.25
CA ASN A 523 23.72 -12.95 -16.37
C ASN A 523 23.25 -13.50 -17.74
N GLN A 524 22.96 -12.60 -18.70
CA GLN A 524 22.46 -12.90 -20.05
C GLN A 524 21.14 -13.72 -20.05
N GLN A 525 20.37 -13.64 -18.97
CA GLN A 525 19.14 -14.38 -18.84
C GLN A 525 18.00 -13.73 -19.62
N THR A 526 17.28 -14.55 -20.39
CA THR A 526 16.00 -14.19 -21.01
C THR A 526 14.88 -14.99 -20.36
N VAL A 527 13.82 -14.33 -19.94
CA VAL A 527 12.62 -14.96 -19.36
C VAL A 527 11.36 -14.49 -20.08
N VAL A 528 10.36 -15.39 -20.12
CA VAL A 528 9.07 -15.12 -20.78
C VAL A 528 7.94 -15.46 -19.83
N SER A 529 7.00 -14.53 -19.64
CA SER A 529 5.91 -14.55 -18.66
C SER A 529 4.55 -14.51 -19.35
N PRO A 530 3.96 -15.65 -19.76
CA PRO A 530 2.56 -15.72 -20.17
C PRO A 530 1.65 -15.55 -18.95
N ARG A 531 0.57 -14.77 -19.12
CA ARG A 531 -0.42 -14.51 -18.08
C ARG A 531 -1.81 -14.43 -18.67
N ALA A 532 -2.81 -14.96 -17.96
CA ALA A 532 -4.20 -14.91 -18.38
C ALA A 532 -5.14 -14.74 -17.18
N ARG A 533 -6.23 -14.00 -17.39
CA ARG A 533 -7.34 -13.88 -16.46
C ARG A 533 -8.64 -14.01 -17.22
N LEU A 534 -9.50 -14.91 -16.79
CA LEU A 534 -10.86 -15.07 -17.27
C LEU A 534 -11.84 -14.58 -16.20
N THR A 535 -12.76 -13.71 -16.57
CA THR A 535 -13.84 -13.21 -15.72
C THR A 535 -15.17 -13.58 -16.30
N PHE A 536 -16.10 -13.99 -15.45
CA PHE A 536 -17.46 -14.35 -15.81
C PHE A 536 -18.49 -13.65 -14.90
N HIS A 537 -19.43 -12.95 -15.52
CA HIS A 537 -20.60 -12.38 -14.87
C HIS A 537 -21.86 -13.11 -15.34
N PRO A 538 -22.51 -13.91 -14.48
CA PRO A 538 -23.63 -14.79 -14.87
C PRO A 538 -24.97 -14.06 -15.04
N ALA A 539 -25.13 -12.82 -14.57
CA ALA A 539 -26.38 -12.07 -14.52
C ALA A 539 -27.53 -12.86 -13.81
N TRP A 540 -27.22 -13.48 -12.70
CA TRP A 540 -28.21 -14.19 -11.90
C TRP A 540 -29.16 -13.22 -11.22
N ARG A 541 -30.46 -13.56 -11.26
CA ARG A 541 -31.54 -12.77 -10.67
C ARG A 541 -32.28 -13.57 -9.62
N SER A 542 -32.63 -12.92 -8.53
CA SER A 542 -33.53 -13.46 -7.51
C SER A 542 -34.81 -12.65 -7.48
N VAL A 543 -35.95 -13.32 -7.27
CA VAL A 543 -37.23 -12.66 -7.04
C VAL A 543 -37.40 -12.52 -5.52
N GLN A 544 -37.59 -11.30 -5.05
CA GLN A 544 -37.86 -11.02 -3.64
C GLN A 544 -39.28 -11.36 -3.28
N GLU A 545 -39.60 -11.46 -2.00
CA GLU A 545 -40.95 -11.77 -1.51
C GLU A 545 -42.02 -10.75 -1.98
N ASN A 546 -41.64 -9.52 -2.27
CA ASN A 546 -42.48 -8.47 -2.83
C ASN A 546 -42.72 -8.59 -4.36
N GLY A 547 -42.12 -9.61 -5.02
CA GLY A 547 -42.22 -9.83 -6.47
C GLY A 547 -41.16 -9.10 -7.31
N ASP A 548 -40.33 -8.25 -6.71
CA ASP A 548 -39.29 -7.53 -7.44
C ASP A 548 -38.11 -8.45 -7.80
N THR A 549 -37.58 -8.26 -9.01
CA THR A 549 -36.41 -9.00 -9.49
C THR A 549 -35.17 -8.20 -9.22
N VAL A 550 -34.26 -8.75 -8.41
CA VAL A 550 -32.98 -8.14 -8.05
C VAL A 550 -31.84 -8.90 -8.69
N ASP A 551 -30.92 -8.19 -9.34
CA ASP A 551 -29.67 -8.76 -9.84
C ASP A 551 -28.75 -9.12 -8.67
N ASN A 552 -28.28 -10.36 -8.62
CA ASN A 552 -27.40 -10.85 -7.56
C ASN A 552 -25.93 -10.41 -7.72
N ASP A 553 -25.61 -9.73 -8.79
CA ASP A 553 -24.32 -9.08 -9.12
C ASP A 553 -23.08 -9.91 -8.74
N PHE A 554 -23.07 -11.20 -9.08
CA PHE A 554 -21.92 -12.08 -8.91
C PHE A 554 -20.90 -11.85 -10.00
N ASN A 555 -19.61 -11.85 -9.63
CA ASN A 555 -18.50 -11.97 -10.55
C ASN A 555 -17.60 -13.11 -10.11
N PHE A 556 -17.19 -13.95 -11.06
CA PHE A 556 -16.22 -15.02 -10.86
C PHE A 556 -15.01 -14.76 -11.73
N TRP A 557 -13.81 -15.07 -11.22
CA TRP A 557 -12.59 -14.98 -12.02
C TRP A 557 -11.64 -16.12 -11.71
N ALA A 558 -10.88 -16.49 -12.74
CA ALA A 558 -9.73 -17.36 -12.63
C ALA A 558 -8.52 -16.67 -13.25
N ALA A 559 -7.38 -16.72 -12.60
CA ALA A 559 -6.15 -16.14 -13.12
C ALA A 559 -4.98 -17.11 -12.97
N THR A 560 -4.10 -17.13 -13.98
CA THR A 560 -2.87 -17.93 -13.96
C THR A 560 -1.77 -17.20 -14.71
N GLY A 561 -0.53 -17.49 -14.38
CA GLY A 561 0.61 -16.92 -15.10
C GLY A 561 1.94 -17.18 -14.43
N TYR A 562 2.98 -16.86 -15.19
CA TYR A 562 4.38 -16.88 -14.76
C TYR A 562 4.80 -15.47 -14.36
N TYR A 563 5.47 -15.35 -13.21
CA TYR A 563 5.95 -14.10 -12.64
C TYR A 563 7.43 -14.26 -12.32
N TYR A 564 8.28 -13.51 -13.00
CA TYR A 564 9.72 -13.50 -12.75
C TYR A 564 10.10 -12.23 -12.05
N GLN A 565 10.98 -12.35 -11.04
CA GLN A 565 11.57 -11.24 -10.34
C GLN A 565 13.08 -11.33 -10.46
N PRO A 566 13.71 -10.50 -11.31
CA PRO A 566 15.16 -10.37 -11.27
C PRO A 566 15.58 -9.84 -9.89
N PRO A 567 16.65 -10.40 -9.31
CA PRO A 567 17.10 -9.96 -8.01
C PRO A 567 17.50 -8.49 -8.03
N PHE A 568 17.15 -7.76 -6.98
CA PHE A 568 17.73 -6.46 -6.73
C PHE A 568 19.12 -6.62 -6.11
N TYR A 569 19.87 -5.53 -6.08
CA TYR A 569 21.30 -5.56 -5.76
C TYR A 569 21.66 -6.35 -4.48
N ARG A 570 20.90 -6.17 -3.36
CA ARG A 570 21.21 -6.86 -2.10
C ARG A 570 20.95 -8.37 -2.15
N GLU A 571 20.00 -8.83 -2.97
CA GLU A 571 19.76 -10.26 -3.18
C GLU A 571 20.87 -10.94 -3.97
N MET A 572 21.67 -10.18 -4.74
CA MET A 572 22.79 -10.69 -5.54
C MET A 572 24.04 -10.92 -4.69
N ARG A 573 24.12 -10.29 -3.53
CA ARG A 573 25.31 -10.32 -2.67
C ARG A 573 25.25 -11.50 -1.73
N ARG A 574 26.26 -12.34 -1.76
CA ARG A 574 26.48 -13.44 -0.82
C ARG A 574 26.82 -12.91 0.57
N LEU A 575 26.75 -13.79 1.57
CA LEU A 575 27.08 -13.46 2.96
C LEU A 575 28.55 -13.01 3.15
N ASP A 576 29.46 -13.47 2.28
CA ASP A 576 30.88 -13.06 2.25
C ASP A 576 31.10 -11.69 1.58
N GLY A 577 30.06 -11.04 1.11
CA GLY A 577 30.11 -9.73 0.45
C GLY A 577 30.43 -9.75 -1.03
N THR A 578 30.58 -10.92 -1.66
CA THR A 578 30.81 -11.05 -3.11
C THR A 578 29.51 -11.07 -3.89
N LEU A 579 29.52 -10.58 -5.13
CA LEU A 579 28.38 -10.76 -6.04
C LEU A 579 28.39 -12.15 -6.66
N ASN A 580 27.21 -12.75 -6.75
CA ASN A 580 27.02 -13.99 -7.48
C ASN A 580 26.80 -13.70 -8.98
N PRO A 581 27.72 -14.07 -9.88
CA PRO A 581 27.56 -13.84 -11.31
C PRO A 581 26.49 -14.73 -11.96
N ASP A 582 26.16 -15.88 -11.35
CA ASP A 582 25.25 -16.88 -11.87
C ASP A 582 23.83 -16.73 -11.31
N ILE A 583 23.57 -15.66 -10.58
CA ILE A 583 22.28 -15.45 -9.95
C ILE A 583 21.19 -15.26 -11.01
N ARG A 584 20.05 -15.93 -10.80
CA ARG A 584 18.93 -15.94 -11.74
C ARG A 584 17.71 -15.21 -11.18
N ALA A 585 16.80 -14.81 -12.08
CA ALA A 585 15.50 -14.30 -11.69
C ALA A 585 14.69 -15.37 -10.94
N GLN A 586 14.18 -15.01 -9.77
CA GLN A 586 13.24 -15.84 -9.02
C GLN A 586 11.93 -15.98 -9.81
N ARG A 587 11.25 -17.12 -9.70
CA ARG A 587 10.03 -17.43 -10.46
C ARG A 587 8.90 -17.81 -9.52
N SER A 588 7.69 -17.33 -9.83
CA SER A 588 6.44 -17.76 -9.21
C SER A 588 5.40 -18.09 -10.27
N ILE A 589 4.69 -19.19 -10.12
CA ILE A 589 3.55 -19.57 -10.94
C ILE A 589 2.29 -19.44 -10.10
N HIS A 590 1.36 -18.61 -10.53
CA HIS A 590 0.14 -18.32 -9.80
C HIS A 590 -1.07 -19.06 -10.36
N PHE A 591 -1.93 -19.54 -9.48
CA PHE A 591 -3.26 -20.05 -9.75
C PHE A 591 -4.22 -19.40 -8.74
N LEU A 592 -5.19 -18.63 -9.23
CA LEU A 592 -6.15 -17.89 -8.42
C LEU A 592 -7.56 -18.21 -8.91
N LEU A 593 -8.47 -18.37 -7.95
CA LEU A 593 -9.91 -18.45 -8.17
C LEU A 593 -10.58 -17.45 -7.23
N GLY A 594 -11.40 -16.59 -7.76
CA GLY A 594 -12.04 -15.55 -6.97
C GLY A 594 -13.50 -15.37 -7.31
N MET A 595 -14.22 -14.80 -6.36
CA MET A 595 -15.61 -14.43 -6.48
C MET A 595 -15.87 -13.13 -5.73
N ASP A 596 -16.68 -12.25 -6.29
CA ASP A 596 -17.30 -11.18 -5.52
C ASP A 596 -18.83 -11.15 -5.73
N ARG A 597 -19.51 -10.60 -4.74
CA ARG A 597 -20.94 -10.39 -4.75
C ARG A 597 -21.28 -9.07 -4.08
N LYS A 598 -22.10 -8.26 -4.73
CA LYS A 598 -22.74 -7.13 -4.07
C LYS A 598 -23.98 -7.63 -3.31
N LEU A 599 -24.12 -7.16 -2.09
CA LEU A 599 -25.17 -7.55 -1.13
C LEU A 599 -25.84 -6.28 -0.61
N THR A 600 -27.14 -6.40 -0.32
CA THR A 600 -27.84 -5.40 0.48
C THR A 600 -28.09 -6.01 1.86
N ILE A 601 -27.48 -5.42 2.90
CA ILE A 601 -27.65 -5.84 4.30
C ILE A 601 -28.13 -4.60 5.06
N TRP A 602 -29.27 -4.70 5.80
CA TRP A 602 -29.89 -3.55 6.49
C TRP A 602 -30.18 -2.37 5.55
N ASP A 603 -30.65 -2.64 4.34
CA ASP A 603 -30.88 -1.67 3.26
C ASP A 603 -29.65 -0.86 2.83
N ARG A 604 -28.45 -1.36 3.10
CA ARG A 604 -27.17 -0.72 2.78
C ARG A 604 -26.32 -1.57 1.85
N PRO A 605 -25.47 -0.92 1.01
CA PRO A 605 -24.63 -1.65 0.07
C PRO A 605 -23.43 -2.29 0.77
N PHE A 606 -23.23 -3.58 0.54
CA PHE A 606 -22.05 -4.34 0.92
C PHE A 606 -21.46 -5.06 -0.28
N LYS A 607 -20.18 -5.36 -0.21
CA LYS A 607 -19.47 -6.21 -1.15
C LYS A 607 -18.73 -7.29 -0.38
N PHE A 608 -19.05 -8.53 -0.66
CA PHE A 608 -18.29 -9.69 -0.20
C PHE A 608 -17.35 -10.15 -1.32
N THR A 609 -16.07 -10.37 -1.00
CA THR A 609 -15.06 -10.85 -1.94
C THR A 609 -14.30 -12.00 -1.30
N THR A 610 -14.01 -13.05 -2.06
CA THR A 610 -13.16 -14.15 -1.63
C THR A 610 -12.26 -14.60 -2.77
N GLU A 611 -11.02 -14.97 -2.43
CA GLU A 611 -10.05 -15.55 -3.36
C GLU A 611 -9.31 -16.72 -2.71
N ALA A 612 -9.27 -17.85 -3.41
CA ALA A 612 -8.37 -18.95 -3.12
C ALA A 612 -7.18 -18.88 -4.06
N TYR A 613 -5.98 -19.15 -3.55
CA TYR A 613 -4.76 -19.07 -4.34
C TYR A 613 -3.78 -20.20 -4.01
N TYR A 614 -3.00 -20.55 -5.04
CA TYR A 614 -1.81 -21.38 -4.95
C TYR A 614 -0.71 -20.72 -5.76
N LYS A 615 0.46 -20.53 -5.14
CA LYS A 615 1.69 -20.05 -5.80
C LYS A 615 2.75 -21.13 -5.66
N TYR A 616 3.31 -21.59 -6.77
CA TYR A 616 4.52 -22.39 -6.77
C TYR A 616 5.71 -21.49 -7.06
N MET A 617 6.75 -21.58 -6.27
CA MET A 617 7.92 -20.71 -6.36
C MET A 617 9.18 -21.55 -6.60
N ASP A 618 10.06 -21.07 -7.46
CA ASP A 618 11.28 -21.73 -7.87
C ASP A 618 12.42 -20.73 -8.06
N ASP A 619 13.66 -21.20 -8.08
CA ASP A 619 14.84 -20.34 -8.13
C ASP A 619 14.83 -19.25 -7.02
N LEU A 620 14.25 -19.54 -5.86
CA LEU A 620 14.18 -18.58 -4.75
C LEU A 620 15.59 -18.31 -4.20
N ILE A 621 15.79 -17.06 -3.79
CA ILE A 621 16.95 -16.62 -3.05
C ILE A 621 16.58 -16.59 -1.57
N PRO A 622 17.02 -17.57 -0.76
CA PRO A 622 16.72 -17.60 0.66
C PRO A 622 17.30 -16.40 1.40
N TYR A 623 16.66 -16.06 2.51
CA TYR A 623 17.14 -15.05 3.43
C TYR A 623 16.81 -15.44 4.87
N GLU A 624 17.58 -14.93 5.79
CA GLU A 624 17.29 -14.97 7.22
C GLU A 624 16.98 -13.57 7.75
N VAL A 625 16.33 -13.53 8.91
CA VAL A 625 16.08 -12.28 9.64
C VAL A 625 16.96 -12.27 10.88
N ASP A 626 18.06 -11.55 10.80
CA ASP A 626 19.00 -11.35 11.90
C ASP A 626 18.64 -10.06 12.64
N ASN A 627 18.12 -10.20 13.84
CA ASN A 627 17.56 -9.11 14.63
C ASN A 627 16.42 -8.41 13.85
N VAL A 628 16.71 -7.37 13.11
CA VAL A 628 15.74 -6.70 12.21
C VAL A 628 16.24 -6.58 10.79
N ARG A 629 17.45 -7.08 10.52
CA ARG A 629 18.11 -7.03 9.22
C ARG A 629 17.76 -8.28 8.42
N ILE A 630 17.52 -8.09 7.12
CA ILE A 630 17.37 -9.20 6.18
C ILE A 630 18.76 -9.45 5.57
N ARG A 631 19.22 -10.70 5.70
CA ARG A 631 20.47 -11.20 5.12
C ARG A 631 20.13 -12.20 4.04
N TYR A 632 20.38 -11.86 2.79
CA TYR A 632 20.19 -12.75 1.65
C TYR A 632 21.39 -13.68 1.48
N TYR A 633 21.15 -14.93 1.08
CA TYR A 633 22.22 -15.89 0.82
C TYR A 633 22.88 -15.66 -0.53
N GLY A 634 22.27 -14.89 -1.44
CA GLY A 634 22.82 -14.55 -2.74
C GLY A 634 22.94 -15.75 -3.71
N THR A 635 22.13 -16.78 -3.51
CA THR A 635 22.09 -17.99 -4.33
C THR A 635 20.65 -18.43 -4.59
N ASN A 636 20.37 -18.99 -5.77
CA ASN A 636 19.05 -19.53 -6.11
C ASN A 636 18.95 -21.00 -5.69
N ASN A 637 19.02 -21.30 -4.42
CA ASN A 637 19.06 -22.65 -3.88
C ASN A 637 17.80 -23.03 -3.09
N ALA A 638 16.65 -22.42 -3.37
CA ALA A 638 15.41 -22.81 -2.73
C ALA A 638 14.23 -22.86 -3.72
N LYS A 639 13.25 -23.67 -3.36
CA LYS A 639 11.91 -23.71 -3.95
C LYS A 639 10.88 -23.54 -2.86
N GLY A 640 9.67 -23.07 -3.23
CA GLY A 640 8.64 -22.79 -2.23
C GLY A 640 7.23 -22.94 -2.77
N TYR A 641 6.26 -22.83 -1.87
CA TYR A 641 4.86 -22.65 -2.22
C TYR A 641 4.16 -21.76 -1.19
N ALA A 642 3.10 -21.10 -1.66
CA ALA A 642 2.14 -20.41 -0.81
C ALA A 642 0.73 -20.83 -1.22
N VAL A 643 -0.07 -21.27 -0.26
CA VAL A 643 -1.47 -21.65 -0.45
C VAL A 643 -2.33 -20.95 0.59
N GLY A 644 -3.48 -20.46 0.18
CA GLY A 644 -4.36 -19.78 1.12
C GLY A 644 -5.69 -19.37 0.53
N MET A 645 -6.51 -18.80 1.40
CA MET A 645 -7.81 -18.26 1.07
C MET A 645 -8.04 -16.96 1.83
N ASP A 646 -8.49 -15.95 1.12
CA ASP A 646 -8.77 -14.63 1.65
C ASP A 646 -10.26 -14.32 1.54
N PHE A 647 -10.79 -13.62 2.56
CA PHE A 647 -12.16 -13.14 2.64
C PHE A 647 -12.16 -11.66 2.97
N LYS A 648 -13.05 -10.89 2.34
CA LYS A 648 -13.26 -9.49 2.65
C LYS A 648 -14.75 -9.15 2.59
N LEU A 649 -15.23 -8.47 3.61
CA LEU A 649 -16.52 -7.83 3.63
C LEU A 649 -16.32 -6.33 3.80
N GLY A 650 -16.71 -5.56 2.78
CA GLY A 650 -16.68 -4.10 2.82
C GLY A 650 -18.05 -3.54 2.53
N GLY A 651 -18.41 -2.42 3.15
CA GLY A 651 -19.70 -1.77 2.91
C GLY A 651 -20.05 -0.77 4.00
N GLN A 652 -21.32 -0.34 3.96
CA GLN A 652 -21.83 0.67 4.87
C GLN A 652 -22.47 0.02 6.12
N PHE A 653 -21.64 -0.29 7.12
CA PHE A 653 -22.16 -0.71 8.43
C PHE A 653 -22.98 0.40 9.08
N ILE A 654 -22.66 1.63 8.77
CA ILE A 654 -23.39 2.84 9.10
C ILE A 654 -23.71 3.58 7.79
N ASP A 655 -24.89 4.17 7.69
CA ASP A 655 -25.35 4.82 6.47
C ASP A 655 -24.38 5.90 5.99
N GLY A 656 -23.98 5.81 4.71
CA GLY A 656 -23.03 6.72 4.08
C GLY A 656 -21.55 6.52 4.46
N ILE A 657 -21.22 5.56 5.36
CA ILE A 657 -19.86 5.35 5.88
C ILE A 657 -19.38 3.94 5.58
N ASP A 658 -18.37 3.84 4.73
CA ASP A 658 -17.75 2.56 4.39
C ASP A 658 -16.78 2.09 5.47
N SER A 659 -16.95 0.87 5.89
CA SER A 659 -16.06 0.10 6.76
C SER A 659 -15.76 -1.25 6.12
N TRP A 660 -14.71 -1.93 6.56
CA TRP A 660 -14.38 -3.26 6.04
C TRP A 660 -13.70 -4.13 7.06
N MET A 661 -13.82 -5.44 6.85
CA MET A 661 -13.05 -6.45 7.53
C MET A 661 -12.50 -7.47 6.54
N SER A 662 -11.34 -8.02 6.83
CA SER A 662 -10.70 -9.07 6.05
C SER A 662 -10.16 -10.17 6.95
N LEU A 663 -10.22 -11.41 6.45
CA LEU A 663 -9.68 -12.61 7.07
C LEU A 663 -8.85 -13.33 6.01
N GLY A 664 -7.60 -13.63 6.33
CA GLY A 664 -6.71 -14.44 5.51
C GLY A 664 -6.25 -15.68 6.27
N VAL A 665 -6.24 -16.81 5.57
CA VAL A 665 -5.67 -18.07 6.07
C VAL A 665 -4.69 -18.58 5.04
N MET A 666 -3.43 -18.81 5.42
CA MET A 666 -2.40 -19.24 4.50
C MET A 666 -1.37 -20.18 5.12
N SER A 667 -0.63 -20.87 4.26
CA SER A 667 0.58 -21.61 4.59
C SER A 667 1.64 -21.30 3.54
N VAL A 668 2.82 -20.92 4.00
CA VAL A 668 3.95 -20.57 3.13
C VAL A 668 5.16 -21.37 3.56
N GLN A 669 5.66 -22.21 2.67
CA GLN A 669 6.80 -23.10 2.93
C GLN A 669 7.88 -22.88 1.89
N GLU A 670 9.12 -23.12 2.29
CA GLU A 670 10.27 -23.21 1.39
C GLU A 670 11.10 -24.44 1.71
N ASN A 671 11.82 -24.92 0.72
CA ASN A 671 12.76 -26.02 0.85
C ASN A 671 14.08 -25.54 0.26
N LEU A 672 15.10 -25.41 1.11
CA LEU A 672 16.45 -25.13 0.67
C LEU A 672 17.04 -26.40 0.06
N LEU A 673 17.66 -26.25 -1.10
CA LEU A 673 18.31 -27.35 -1.79
C LEU A 673 19.72 -27.51 -1.17
N ASP A 674 20.11 -28.74 -0.93
CA ASP A 674 21.41 -29.13 -0.39
C ASP A 674 21.66 -28.69 1.08
N ASP A 675 20.64 -28.31 1.83
CA ASP A 675 20.77 -28.14 3.26
C ASP A 675 20.68 -29.49 3.99
N PHE A 676 21.49 -29.65 5.00
CA PHE A 676 21.46 -30.81 5.88
C PHE A 676 22.13 -30.51 7.21
N TYR A 677 21.80 -31.30 8.23
CA TYR A 677 22.48 -31.29 9.51
C TYR A 677 22.74 -32.73 10.00
N TYR A 678 23.62 -32.89 10.97
CA TYR A 678 23.91 -34.17 11.58
C TYR A 678 23.28 -34.28 12.96
N LEU A 679 22.40 -35.24 13.17
CA LEU A 679 22.07 -35.72 14.51
C LEU A 679 23.24 -36.55 15.01
N ARG A 680 23.73 -36.23 16.22
CA ARG A 680 24.80 -36.95 16.87
C ARG A 680 24.18 -37.81 17.97
N PHE A 681 24.68 -39.02 18.11
CA PHE A 681 24.22 -40.00 19.10
C PHE A 681 25.35 -40.39 20.01
N ASN A 682 25.05 -40.55 21.32
CA ASN A 682 25.96 -41.09 22.31
C ASN A 682 25.98 -42.63 22.32
N ALA A 683 26.82 -43.24 23.17
CA ALA A 683 26.92 -44.71 23.27
C ALA A 683 25.63 -45.40 23.69
N ALA A 684 24.72 -44.71 24.35
CA ALA A 684 23.40 -45.20 24.72
C ALA A 684 22.35 -45.09 23.59
N GLY A 685 22.70 -44.48 22.47
CA GLY A 685 21.80 -44.22 21.33
C GLY A 685 20.92 -42.97 21.53
N ASP A 686 21.16 -42.16 22.57
CA ASP A 686 20.44 -40.92 22.79
C ASP A 686 20.95 -39.85 21.85
N THR A 687 20.05 -39.03 21.31
CA THR A 687 20.42 -37.81 20.55
C THR A 687 21.11 -36.82 21.46
N ILE A 688 22.32 -36.44 21.13
CA ILE A 688 23.08 -35.45 21.91
C ILE A 688 22.43 -34.06 21.69
N ARG A 689 21.90 -33.50 22.78
CA ARG A 689 21.41 -32.13 22.88
C ARG A 689 22.28 -31.38 23.88
N PRO A 690 23.06 -30.35 23.47
CA PRO A 690 23.89 -29.56 24.37
C PRO A 690 23.07 -29.07 25.59
N GLY A 691 23.64 -29.22 26.79
CA GLY A 691 22.99 -28.81 28.06
C GLY A 691 21.87 -29.72 28.56
N TYR A 692 21.42 -30.73 27.81
CA TYR A 692 20.32 -31.64 28.20
C TYR A 692 20.76 -33.12 28.27
N THR A 693 21.57 -33.60 27.34
CA THR A 693 22.02 -34.97 27.30
C THR A 693 23.24 -35.15 28.22
N PHE A 694 23.17 -36.13 29.14
CA PHE A 694 24.22 -36.33 30.13
C PHE A 694 25.55 -36.72 29.50
N ASP A 695 25.55 -37.72 28.60
CA ASP A 695 26.71 -38.15 27.82
C ASP A 695 26.69 -37.42 26.45
N GLN A 696 27.59 -36.50 26.27
CA GLN A 696 27.70 -35.69 25.05
C GLN A 696 28.81 -36.18 24.10
N VAL A 697 29.39 -37.37 24.37
CA VAL A 697 30.38 -37.93 23.44
C VAL A 697 29.66 -38.63 22.28
N ALA A 698 29.86 -38.10 21.09
CA ALA A 698 29.25 -38.62 19.87
C ALA A 698 30.01 -39.89 19.42
N VAL A 699 29.35 -41.00 19.30
CA VAL A 699 29.87 -42.27 18.76
C VAL A 699 29.24 -42.62 17.41
N ASP A 700 28.09 -42.01 17.07
CA ASP A 700 27.43 -42.17 15.77
C ASP A 700 26.75 -40.86 15.35
N SER A 701 26.47 -40.74 14.03
CA SER A 701 25.79 -39.57 13.45
C SER A 701 24.90 -39.95 12.30
N ALA A 702 23.73 -39.35 12.18
CA ALA A 702 22.85 -39.48 11.02
C ALA A 702 22.68 -38.11 10.32
N ARG A 703 22.86 -38.13 9.01
CA ARG A 703 22.53 -36.95 8.16
C ARG A 703 21.02 -36.82 8.02
N VAL A 704 20.53 -35.62 8.29
CA VAL A 704 19.10 -35.27 8.16
C VAL A 704 18.96 -34.12 7.18
N GLU A 705 18.06 -34.27 6.20
CA GLU A 705 17.65 -33.20 5.30
C GLU A 705 16.38 -32.56 5.85
N PRO A 706 16.35 -31.24 6.15
CA PRO A 706 15.21 -30.56 6.78
C PRO A 706 13.94 -30.61 5.94
N GLY A 707 14.09 -30.53 4.60
CA GLY A 707 12.97 -30.52 3.67
C GLY A 707 12.16 -29.21 3.72
N TRP A 708 10.84 -29.33 3.87
CA TRP A 708 9.96 -28.17 3.87
C TRP A 708 9.96 -27.48 5.23
N ILE A 709 10.34 -26.18 5.26
CA ILE A 709 10.37 -25.34 6.45
C ILE A 709 9.50 -24.10 6.22
N PRO A 710 8.98 -23.47 7.28
CA PRO A 710 8.23 -22.23 7.15
C PRO A 710 9.10 -21.11 6.55
N ARG A 711 8.56 -20.39 5.55
CA ARG A 711 9.20 -19.16 5.05
C ARG A 711 9.10 -18.06 6.11
N PRO A 712 10.06 -17.10 6.22
CA PRO A 712 10.00 -16.02 7.23
C PRO A 712 8.73 -15.17 7.21
N THR A 713 7.96 -15.25 6.14
CA THR A 713 6.66 -14.57 5.95
C THR A 713 5.44 -15.46 6.25
N ASP A 714 5.64 -16.70 6.77
CA ASP A 714 4.55 -17.64 7.03
C ASP A 714 3.70 -17.22 8.23
N GLN A 715 2.69 -16.39 7.99
CA GLN A 715 1.71 -15.91 8.95
C GLN A 715 0.36 -16.59 8.71
N ARG A 716 0.03 -17.61 9.51
CA ARG A 716 -1.04 -18.58 9.22
C ARG A 716 -2.44 -17.99 9.16
N VAL A 717 -2.77 -17.09 10.07
CA VAL A 717 -4.08 -16.45 10.16
C VAL A 717 -3.87 -14.96 10.39
N THR A 718 -4.57 -14.16 9.59
CA THR A 718 -4.59 -12.72 9.72
C THR A 718 -6.02 -12.21 9.69
N PHE A 719 -6.36 -11.30 10.58
CA PHE A 719 -7.64 -10.61 10.60
C PHE A 719 -7.38 -9.11 10.75
N SER A 720 -8.05 -8.31 9.95
CA SER A 720 -8.02 -6.86 10.07
C SER A 720 -9.41 -6.28 9.88
N MET A 721 -9.69 -5.21 10.61
CA MET A 721 -10.95 -4.49 10.53
C MET A 721 -10.68 -2.98 10.63
N PHE A 722 -11.24 -2.24 9.72
CA PHE A 722 -11.38 -0.79 9.84
C PHE A 722 -12.85 -0.44 9.97
N PHE A 723 -13.18 0.23 11.03
CA PHE A 723 -14.54 0.69 11.31
C PHE A 723 -14.54 2.20 11.52
N GLN A 724 -15.46 2.89 10.87
CA GLN A 724 -15.69 4.31 11.05
C GLN A 724 -17.15 4.56 11.37
N ASP A 725 -17.39 5.49 12.29
CA ASP A 725 -18.72 5.93 12.71
C ASP A 725 -18.80 7.45 12.81
N GLU A 726 -19.99 7.99 12.60
CA GLU A 726 -20.34 9.37 12.84
C GLU A 726 -21.47 9.43 13.86
N MET A 727 -21.39 10.37 14.81
CA MET A 727 -22.45 10.54 15.78
C MET A 727 -23.74 10.97 15.07
N ALA A 728 -24.78 10.15 15.08
CA ALA A 728 -26.01 10.38 14.33
C ALA A 728 -26.67 11.74 14.65
N SER A 729 -26.58 12.21 15.91
CA SER A 729 -27.07 13.53 16.33
C SER A 729 -26.18 14.68 15.89
N ASN A 730 -24.89 14.44 15.59
CA ASN A 730 -23.92 15.46 15.24
C ASN A 730 -22.78 14.89 14.39
N PRO A 731 -22.89 14.86 13.05
CA PRO A 731 -21.91 14.25 12.14
C PRO A 731 -20.54 14.97 12.13
N THR A 732 -20.38 16.05 12.88
CA THR A 732 -19.07 16.68 13.11
C THR A 732 -18.18 15.89 14.07
N TYR A 733 -18.69 14.86 14.73
CA TYR A 733 -17.91 13.92 15.54
C TYR A 733 -17.80 12.59 14.81
N LYS A 734 -16.57 12.10 14.65
CA LYS A 734 -16.26 10.80 14.04
C LYS A 734 -15.42 9.95 14.96
N VAL A 735 -15.69 8.66 14.93
CA VAL A 735 -14.88 7.63 15.60
C VAL A 735 -14.28 6.74 14.53
N HIS A 736 -13.03 6.40 14.71
CA HIS A 736 -12.30 5.51 13.81
C HIS A 736 -11.65 4.41 14.64
N LEU A 737 -11.78 3.18 14.21
CA LEU A 737 -11.19 2.02 14.87
C LEU A 737 -10.46 1.19 13.84
N ASN A 738 -9.22 0.86 14.15
CA ASN A 738 -8.40 -0.07 13.39
C ASN A 738 -8.02 -1.24 14.29
N LEU A 739 -8.35 -2.47 13.88
CA LEU A 739 -8.03 -3.68 14.61
C LEU A 739 -7.22 -4.60 13.69
N VAL A 740 -6.12 -5.12 14.21
CA VAL A 740 -5.26 -6.07 13.53
C VAL A 740 -4.97 -7.24 14.47
N PHE A 741 -5.12 -8.44 13.95
CA PHE A 741 -4.75 -9.69 14.60
C PHE A 741 -3.97 -10.55 13.60
N ALA A 742 -2.86 -11.15 14.04
CA ALA A 742 -2.08 -12.03 13.20
C ALA A 742 -1.32 -13.07 14.04
N THR A 743 -1.26 -14.30 13.56
CA THR A 743 -0.47 -15.35 14.21
C THR A 743 1.02 -15.07 14.10
N GLY A 744 1.81 -15.62 15.01
CA GLY A 744 3.25 -15.42 15.10
C GLY A 744 4.01 -15.85 13.84
N LEU A 745 5.05 -15.09 13.51
CA LEU A 745 6.00 -15.39 12.44
C LEU A 745 7.04 -16.42 12.90
N PRO A 746 7.57 -17.27 12.00
CA PRO A 746 8.67 -18.16 12.31
C PRO A 746 9.95 -17.37 12.61
N PHE A 747 10.75 -17.86 13.57
CA PHE A 747 12.05 -17.32 13.90
C PHE A 747 12.98 -18.37 14.49
N GLY A 748 14.27 -18.10 14.49
CA GLY A 748 15.31 -18.92 15.07
C GLY A 748 16.59 -18.14 15.29
N PRO A 749 17.68 -18.80 15.77
CA PRO A 749 18.99 -18.18 15.92
C PRO A 749 19.55 -17.70 14.56
N PRO A 750 20.14 -16.52 14.47
CA PRO A 750 20.65 -15.96 13.21
C PRO A 750 22.05 -16.51 12.88
N ASN A 751 22.13 -17.80 12.57
CA ASN A 751 23.38 -18.53 12.33
C ASN A 751 23.47 -19.12 10.92
N ALA A 752 22.70 -18.61 9.95
CA ALA A 752 22.59 -19.10 8.59
C ALA A 752 22.00 -20.51 8.43
N GLU A 753 21.38 -21.05 9.48
CA GLU A 753 20.76 -22.37 9.51
C GLU A 753 19.23 -22.24 9.52
N ARG A 754 18.65 -21.95 8.33
CA ARG A 754 17.22 -21.69 8.18
C ARG A 754 16.31 -22.79 8.74
N TYR A 755 16.77 -24.05 8.78
CA TYR A 755 16.05 -25.15 9.37
C TYR A 755 15.86 -25.02 10.90
N ALA A 756 16.64 -24.20 11.55
CA ALA A 756 16.52 -23.88 12.98
C ALA A 756 15.38 -22.90 13.28
N ASP A 757 14.79 -22.25 12.26
CA ASP A 757 13.66 -21.31 12.41
C ASP A 757 12.33 -22.05 12.66
N THR A 758 12.29 -22.79 13.75
CA THR A 758 11.12 -23.64 14.13
C THR A 758 10.24 -22.99 15.19
N LEU A 759 10.69 -21.92 15.83
CA LEU A 759 9.94 -21.18 16.84
C LEU A 759 8.97 -20.21 16.17
N ARG A 760 7.96 -19.77 16.90
CA ARG A 760 7.04 -18.74 16.44
C ARG A 760 6.95 -17.62 17.47
N THR A 761 6.95 -16.38 17.00
CA THR A 761 6.69 -15.21 17.85
C THR A 761 5.29 -15.29 18.46
N ASN A 762 5.06 -14.54 19.51
CA ASN A 762 3.73 -14.38 20.07
C ASN A 762 2.75 -13.83 19.03
N VAL A 763 1.47 -14.07 19.22
CA VAL A 763 0.39 -13.52 18.41
C VAL A 763 0.47 -11.99 18.43
N TYR A 764 0.47 -11.38 17.25
CA TYR A 764 0.37 -9.93 17.12
C TYR A 764 -1.09 -9.52 17.18
N HIS A 765 -1.45 -8.61 18.07
CA HIS A 765 -2.77 -8.03 18.08
C HIS A 765 -2.73 -6.58 18.58
N ARG A 766 -3.50 -5.72 17.90
CA ARG A 766 -3.48 -4.31 18.17
C ARG A 766 -4.82 -3.67 17.86
N ILE A 767 -5.21 -2.73 18.69
CA ILE A 767 -6.36 -1.87 18.49
C ILE A 767 -5.90 -0.43 18.57
N ASP A 768 -6.17 0.33 17.51
CA ASP A 768 -5.97 1.77 17.46
C ASP A 768 -7.32 2.47 17.31
N ILE A 769 -7.56 3.50 18.09
CA ILE A 769 -8.82 4.25 18.06
C ILE A 769 -8.54 5.76 17.86
N GLY A 770 -9.38 6.41 17.08
CA GLY A 770 -9.32 7.85 16.84
C GLY A 770 -10.67 8.51 17.04
N PHE A 771 -10.66 9.67 17.69
CA PHE A 771 -11.82 10.52 17.83
C PHE A 771 -11.52 11.84 17.11
N SER A 772 -12.38 12.22 16.17
CA SER A 772 -12.20 13.40 15.34
C SER A 772 -13.37 14.36 15.54
N LYS A 773 -13.07 15.66 15.64
CA LYS A 773 -14.06 16.72 15.71
C LYS A 773 -13.82 17.72 14.59
N GLN A 774 -14.85 18.00 13.80
CA GLN A 774 -14.85 19.11 12.87
C GLN A 774 -14.97 20.44 13.61
N LEU A 775 -13.99 21.30 13.41
CA LEU A 775 -13.92 22.63 14.00
C LEU A 775 -14.54 23.68 13.08
N LEU A 776 -14.30 23.55 11.76
CA LEU A 776 -14.85 24.40 10.72
C LEU A 776 -15.36 23.50 9.59
N GLY A 777 -16.49 23.84 8.99
CA GLY A 777 -17.08 23.13 7.85
C GLY A 777 -17.46 24.07 6.72
N ALA A 778 -17.74 23.50 5.53
CA ALA A 778 -18.08 24.30 4.35
C ALA A 778 -19.45 25.01 4.42
N LYS A 779 -20.37 24.62 5.32
CA LYS A 779 -21.73 25.13 5.40
C LYS A 779 -21.99 25.88 6.73
N GLY A 780 -22.48 27.13 6.62
CA GLY A 780 -23.28 27.78 7.66
C GLY A 780 -22.56 28.52 8.77
N GLN A 781 -21.23 28.65 8.77
CA GLN A 781 -20.53 29.49 9.76
C GLN A 781 -20.07 30.81 9.14
N GLU A 782 -20.37 31.92 9.80
CA GLU A 782 -19.74 33.22 9.45
C GLU A 782 -18.24 33.12 9.74
N LYS A 783 -17.45 33.01 8.68
CA LYS A 783 -15.99 32.92 8.78
C LYS A 783 -15.38 34.30 8.85
N THR A 784 -14.51 34.52 9.81
CA THR A 784 -13.68 35.76 9.88
C THR A 784 -12.70 35.82 8.71
N ASN A 785 -12.16 37.02 8.40
CA ASN A 785 -11.35 37.24 7.21
C ASN A 785 -10.19 36.24 7.00
N PHE A 786 -9.54 35.80 8.05
CA PHE A 786 -8.44 34.81 7.98
C PHE A 786 -8.94 33.40 7.65
N LEU A 787 -10.14 33.03 8.11
CA LEU A 787 -10.70 31.68 7.98
C LEU A 787 -11.56 31.50 6.72
N LYS A 788 -11.78 32.54 5.92
CA LYS A 788 -12.64 32.50 4.72
C LYS A 788 -12.17 31.48 3.69
N ASN A 789 -10.87 31.28 3.58
CA ASN A 789 -10.26 30.36 2.59
C ASN A 789 -10.16 28.92 3.13
N ILE A 790 -10.43 28.66 4.41
CA ILE A 790 -10.44 27.32 4.97
C ILE A 790 -11.80 26.68 4.69
N GLN A 791 -11.81 25.62 3.92
CA GLN A 791 -13.02 24.87 3.58
C GLN A 791 -13.46 23.99 4.75
N ASP A 792 -12.51 23.26 5.34
CA ASP A 792 -12.76 22.27 6.37
C ASP A 792 -11.56 22.19 7.35
N MET A 793 -11.82 22.03 8.65
CA MET A 793 -10.79 21.88 9.66
C MET A 793 -11.22 20.87 10.73
N TRP A 794 -10.34 19.94 11.02
CA TRP A 794 -10.56 18.86 11.98
C TRP A 794 -9.45 18.79 13.02
N VAL A 795 -9.82 18.41 14.23
CA VAL A 795 -8.90 17.96 15.27
C VAL A 795 -9.19 16.49 15.56
N SER A 796 -8.15 15.69 15.70
CA SER A 796 -8.27 14.28 16.03
C SER A 796 -7.37 13.92 17.21
N ILE A 797 -7.90 13.15 18.15
CA ILE A 797 -7.15 12.50 19.23
C ILE A 797 -7.12 11.03 18.89
N GLU A 798 -5.93 10.46 18.78
CA GLU A 798 -5.71 9.07 18.43
C GLU A 798 -5.01 8.36 19.58
N VAL A 799 -5.42 7.13 19.88
CA VAL A 799 -4.79 6.26 20.87
C VAL A 799 -4.32 5.01 20.14
N PHE A 800 -3.01 4.88 20.07
CA PHE A 800 -2.36 3.71 19.46
C PHE A 800 -2.14 2.63 20.52
N ASN A 801 -2.34 1.37 20.15
CA ASN A 801 -2.24 0.20 21.03
C ASN A 801 -3.10 0.38 22.30
N LEU A 802 -4.40 0.56 22.10
CA LEU A 802 -5.36 0.86 23.17
C LEU A 802 -5.27 -0.12 24.34
N LEU A 803 -5.03 -1.39 24.08
CA LEU A 803 -4.95 -2.46 25.08
C LEU A 803 -3.57 -2.55 25.75
N ASN A 804 -2.58 -1.78 25.30
CA ASN A 804 -1.19 -1.78 25.79
C ASN A 804 -0.53 -3.16 25.73
N ILE A 805 -0.67 -3.84 24.60
CA ILE A 805 -0.14 -5.19 24.41
C ILE A 805 1.31 -5.12 23.94
N ASN A 806 2.17 -5.93 24.55
CA ASN A 806 3.56 -6.08 24.20
C ASN A 806 3.70 -6.99 22.95
N ASN A 807 3.57 -6.42 21.76
CA ASN A 807 3.80 -7.13 20.50
C ASN A 807 5.30 -7.28 20.26
N THR A 808 5.77 -8.49 20.01
CA THR A 808 7.18 -8.77 19.73
C THR A 808 7.54 -8.40 18.30
N ILE A 809 8.60 -7.60 18.11
CA ILE A 809 9.16 -7.28 16.79
C ILE A 809 10.22 -8.31 16.37
N ASN A 810 11.14 -8.63 17.25
CA ASN A 810 12.26 -9.56 17.06
C ASN A 810 12.75 -10.07 18.41
N HIS A 811 13.84 -10.87 18.37
CA HIS A 811 14.51 -11.37 19.56
C HIS A 811 15.99 -11.03 19.51
N THR A 812 16.54 -10.64 20.65
CA THR A 812 17.99 -10.58 20.87
C THR A 812 18.43 -11.94 21.37
N TRP A 813 19.39 -12.54 20.70
CA TRP A 813 19.92 -13.85 21.08
C TRP A 813 21.15 -13.67 21.95
N VAL A 814 21.18 -14.37 23.08
CA VAL A 814 22.33 -14.44 23.99
C VAL A 814 22.62 -15.88 24.35
N THR A 815 23.87 -16.16 24.64
CA THR A 815 24.33 -17.51 25.00
C THR A 815 24.82 -17.50 26.44
N ASP A 816 24.44 -18.50 27.24
CA ASP A 816 24.97 -18.68 28.59
C ASP A 816 26.32 -19.37 28.58
N VAL A 817 26.95 -19.49 29.75
CA VAL A 817 28.25 -20.16 29.95
C VAL A 817 28.23 -21.65 29.59
N SER A 818 27.05 -22.27 29.53
CA SER A 818 26.85 -23.67 29.15
C SER A 818 26.60 -23.86 27.66
N GLY A 819 26.56 -22.77 26.88
CA GLY A 819 26.27 -22.81 25.45
C GLY A 819 24.77 -22.83 25.10
N ASN A 820 23.86 -22.66 26.07
CA ASN A 820 22.41 -22.57 25.80
C ASN A 820 22.09 -21.18 25.25
N GLN A 821 21.24 -21.14 24.21
CA GLN A 821 20.81 -19.92 23.58
C GLN A 821 19.45 -19.46 24.10
N TYR A 822 19.34 -18.18 24.41
CA TYR A 822 18.10 -17.55 24.89
C TYR A 822 17.65 -16.46 23.93
N ALA A 823 16.36 -16.49 23.57
CA ALA A 823 15.72 -15.50 22.70
C ALA A 823 15.01 -14.44 23.55
N ILE A 824 15.60 -13.27 23.70
CA ILE A 824 15.06 -12.16 24.49
C ILE A 824 14.15 -11.32 23.61
N PRO A 825 12.84 -11.19 23.92
CA PRO A 825 11.93 -10.47 23.08
C PRO A 825 12.20 -8.96 23.13
N ASN A 826 12.11 -8.33 21.97
CA ASN A 826 12.04 -6.87 21.83
C ASN A 826 10.61 -6.50 21.45
N TYR A 827 10.03 -5.55 22.16
CA TYR A 827 8.64 -5.17 21.98
C TYR A 827 8.47 -3.95 21.11
N LEU A 828 7.36 -3.91 20.39
CA LEU A 828 6.89 -2.76 19.61
C LEU A 828 6.31 -1.67 20.55
N THR A 829 5.65 -0.69 19.95
CA THR A 829 5.18 0.49 20.66
C THR A 829 4.10 0.19 21.71
N PRO A 830 4.26 0.64 22.97
CA PRO A 830 3.21 0.59 23.98
C PRO A 830 2.08 1.57 23.63
N ARG A 831 1.09 1.71 24.53
CA ARG A 831 0.01 2.69 24.35
C ARG A 831 0.54 4.10 24.21
N ARG A 832 0.13 4.79 23.12
CA ARG A 832 0.54 6.17 22.84
C ARG A 832 -0.65 7.00 22.38
N PHE A 833 -0.59 8.28 22.74
CA PHE A 833 -1.55 9.28 22.31
C PHE A 833 -0.97 10.13 21.19
N ASN A 834 -1.78 10.47 20.20
CA ASN A 834 -1.42 11.41 19.15
C ASN A 834 -2.51 12.49 19.05
N LEU A 835 -2.08 13.71 18.83
CA LEU A 835 -2.97 14.84 18.54
C LEU A 835 -2.68 15.30 17.12
N LYS A 836 -3.72 15.42 16.29
CA LYS A 836 -3.60 15.77 14.87
C LYS A 836 -4.59 16.87 14.50
N PHE A 837 -4.10 17.87 13.80
CA PHE A 837 -4.87 18.95 13.20
C PHE A 837 -4.76 18.85 11.68
N ILE A 838 -5.90 18.97 11.00
CA ILE A 838 -5.95 18.95 9.54
C ILE A 838 -6.83 20.10 9.06
N ALA A 839 -6.35 20.85 8.07
CA ALA A 839 -7.10 21.92 7.41
C ALA A 839 -7.06 21.76 5.90
N TRP A 840 -8.17 22.02 5.23
CA TRP A 840 -8.29 22.09 3.77
C TRP A 840 -8.72 23.49 3.35
N PHE A 841 -8.18 23.99 2.27
CA PHE A 841 -8.45 25.31 1.71
C PHE A 841 -8.56 25.32 0.18
#